data_d2a38ffa0c4c71c57d9822a7e7a24001
#
_entry.id   d2a38ffa0c4c71c57d9822a7e7a24001
#
_cell.length_a   1.000
_cell.length_b   1.000
_cell.length_c   1.000
_cell.angle_alpha   90.00
_cell.angle_beta   90.00
_cell.angle_gamma   90.00
#
_symmetry.space_group_name_H-M   'P 1'
#
loop_
_entity.id
_entity.type
_entity.pdbx_description
1 polymer ?
#
loop_
_entity_poly.entity_id
_entity_poly.type
_entity_poly.pdbx_seq_one_letter_code
_entity_poly.pdbx_strand_id
1 'polypeptide(L)'
;MQQFTTLLLRELRSGFRGLPTYFIIFTYLFAAIGAAFYFGSYLAMHDTALYAVFYAQPIILAVLVPVLTMRSWAEEYRSGTIEFLLTQPISFTVLTMAKFCAAVLFCLLMTLGLLPFICYSGGWLQLDWQNVASSYGGLLLLILFYCAAGCFISSLSRSLILAYLGGFFFTALWLVLPYSGLYSIYNNFLFAEVGISDILYFISLAAVFLFLNIIALPLHSNAQKHKTAKFSLLTILALCGAGFFNFAASNLFESKADLTASSFYTPKTQTVNLLNNLEKQVIIDVYAAKDYIQSNPDYFHYMQQVQRFLQRYSKAAKGMVTVNITYVEPFSELEEKVLEKGLYFETNAAGSRDYFGAIVRSQDGREAVIKQFLLQRQPLAEKDIDIAVLKVTEPERLKNIGVYVDNMQNLEGLQEILLSWENDYNVFNVSPSMYDFSSKVDIIVLINPKAISAALRYALDQFLMRGGKVAVFFDFYTASQSDLTNGEDLQITDFLTNWGVKLLNPADDGKTDKSFGYNTMVLKLNKALLFEIDNPAVEVKPFIVNENGLIGAVMEGSFISLYTKNPFSGSELAAGMRPLLTRSAASGTVALVSDVDFLEEPFWVAENSPDRNPYSVIEKSGNGLAAKSLIDYLAGNADYEQLPLNSMILNKDSISQRLNKNIFSKDEVEYRVLQNKIKEQKRILFENSNEDMQIFEQLRQIGESGRELSKNEQQLQNLDYKMKQQYSYAVAKMMIMQIIAIPALLVLLLSVLAKFLMHRLIKRIKEKYNV
;
A
#
# COMPACT_ATOMS: atom_id res chain seq x y z
N MET A 1 42.28 -5.51 23.99
CA MET A 1 41.60 -6.14 22.84
C MET A 1 41.69 -7.68 22.91
N GLN A 2 42.83 -8.29 23.12
CA GLN A 2 42.97 -9.77 23.21
C GLN A 2 42.07 -10.40 24.29
N GLN A 3 42.03 -9.83 25.51
CA GLN A 3 41.19 -10.35 26.60
C GLN A 3 39.71 -10.35 26.27
N PHE A 4 39.19 -9.27 25.61
CA PHE A 4 37.81 -9.18 25.16
C PHE A 4 37.46 -10.26 24.14
N THR A 5 38.26 -10.40 23.09
CA THR A 5 38.00 -11.40 22.04
C THR A 5 38.07 -12.83 22.58
N THR A 6 38.98 -13.13 23.51
CA THR A 6 39.07 -14.47 24.11
C THR A 6 37.84 -14.78 24.97
N LEU A 7 37.39 -13.82 25.79
CA LEU A 7 36.17 -13.97 26.58
C LEU A 7 34.92 -14.11 25.71
N LEU A 8 34.77 -13.24 24.71
CA LEU A 8 33.65 -13.32 23.77
C LEU A 8 33.57 -14.68 23.08
N LEU A 9 34.70 -15.18 22.58
CA LEU A 9 34.78 -16.49 21.94
C LEU A 9 34.46 -17.64 22.92
N ARG A 10 34.87 -17.52 24.20
CA ARG A 10 34.51 -18.47 25.26
C ARG A 10 32.99 -18.53 25.43
N GLU A 11 32.31 -17.38 25.58
CA GLU A 11 30.88 -17.28 25.77
C GLU A 11 30.12 -17.84 24.54
N LEU A 12 30.51 -17.45 23.34
CA LEU A 12 29.93 -17.97 22.11
C LEU A 12 30.08 -19.49 21.98
N ARG A 13 31.29 -20.00 22.28
CA ARG A 13 31.57 -21.46 22.26
C ARG A 13 30.71 -22.21 23.26
N SER A 14 30.57 -21.68 24.49
CA SER A 14 29.71 -22.27 25.52
C SER A 14 28.26 -22.33 25.04
N GLY A 15 27.74 -21.23 24.46
CA GLY A 15 26.37 -21.14 23.97
C GLY A 15 26.06 -22.09 22.82
N PHE A 16 26.96 -22.20 21.82
CA PHE A 16 26.72 -23.07 20.65
C PHE A 16 26.98 -24.57 20.91
N ARG A 17 27.59 -24.93 22.01
CA ARG A 17 27.77 -26.35 22.38
C ARG A 17 26.48 -26.98 22.90
N GLY A 18 25.56 -26.19 23.45
CA GLY A 18 24.35 -26.67 24.07
C GLY A 18 23.18 -26.79 23.11
N LEU A 19 22.44 -27.90 23.17
CA LEU A 19 21.15 -28.05 22.48
C LEU A 19 20.13 -26.93 22.80
N PRO A 20 20.07 -26.38 24.03
CA PRO A 20 19.10 -25.34 24.40
C PRO A 20 19.14 -24.10 23.48
N THR A 21 20.33 -23.69 23.05
CA THR A 21 20.43 -22.49 22.16
C THR A 21 19.73 -22.70 20.82
N TYR A 22 19.90 -23.87 20.23
CA TYR A 22 19.23 -24.22 18.96
C TYR A 22 17.71 -24.34 19.15
N PHE A 23 17.27 -24.85 20.28
CA PHE A 23 15.87 -24.93 20.65
C PHE A 23 15.25 -23.53 20.79
N ILE A 24 15.97 -22.58 21.41
CA ILE A 24 15.52 -21.18 21.54
C ILE A 24 15.40 -20.51 20.16
N ILE A 25 16.38 -20.72 19.26
CA ILE A 25 16.33 -20.19 17.89
C ILE A 25 15.11 -20.77 17.16
N PHE A 26 14.88 -22.08 17.26
CA PHE A 26 13.72 -22.70 16.65
C PHE A 26 12.41 -22.13 17.21
N THR A 27 12.29 -22.03 18.54
CA THR A 27 11.12 -21.48 19.22
C THR A 27 10.85 -20.04 18.81
N TYR A 28 11.90 -19.24 18.66
CA TYR A 28 11.77 -17.87 18.16
C TYR A 28 11.21 -17.82 16.73
N LEU A 29 11.81 -18.57 15.81
CA LEU A 29 11.37 -18.59 14.42
C LEU A 29 9.94 -19.11 14.30
N PHE A 30 9.64 -20.18 15.04
CA PHE A 30 8.30 -20.74 15.11
C PHE A 30 7.27 -19.71 15.62
N ALA A 31 7.60 -19.02 16.73
CA ALA A 31 6.72 -18.02 17.32
C ALA A 31 6.56 -16.79 16.43
N ALA A 32 7.65 -16.26 15.83
CA ALA A 32 7.65 -15.07 15.00
C ALA A 32 6.86 -15.29 13.68
N ILE A 33 7.13 -16.40 12.99
CA ILE A 33 6.43 -16.75 11.76
C ILE A 33 4.99 -17.15 12.08
N GLY A 34 4.78 -17.94 13.15
CA GLY A 34 3.45 -18.33 13.59
C GLY A 34 2.57 -17.13 13.96
N ALA A 35 3.14 -16.12 14.64
CA ALA A 35 2.43 -14.89 14.97
C ALA A 35 1.99 -14.11 13.71
N ALA A 36 2.83 -14.07 12.68
CA ALA A 36 2.49 -13.43 11.40
C ALA A 36 1.28 -14.10 10.74
N PHE A 37 1.22 -15.42 10.75
CA PHE A 37 0.09 -16.16 10.18
C PHE A 37 -1.19 -16.07 11.01
N TYR A 38 -1.07 -16.14 12.34
CA TYR A 38 -2.21 -16.29 13.25
C TYR A 38 -2.83 -14.96 13.67
N PHE A 39 -1.97 -13.97 14.03
CA PHE A 39 -2.42 -12.66 14.51
C PHE A 39 -2.33 -11.58 13.44
N GLY A 40 -1.41 -11.74 12.48
CA GLY A 40 -1.14 -10.74 11.46
C GLY A 40 -1.96 -10.92 10.17
N SER A 41 -2.81 -11.95 10.08
CA SER A 41 -3.55 -12.24 8.83
C SER A 41 -2.66 -12.24 7.58
N TYR A 42 -1.42 -12.76 7.71
CA TYR A 42 -0.35 -12.69 6.71
C TYR A 42 -0.79 -13.06 5.29
N LEU A 43 -1.73 -14.03 5.16
CA LEU A 43 -2.25 -14.48 3.86
C LEU A 43 -3.20 -13.48 3.21
N ALA A 44 -3.92 -12.71 4.02
CA ALA A 44 -4.92 -11.74 3.57
C ALA A 44 -4.34 -10.32 3.41
N MET A 45 -3.23 -10.03 4.11
CA MET A 45 -2.61 -8.71 4.09
C MET A 45 -1.99 -8.37 2.73
N HIS A 46 -2.15 -7.11 2.35
CA HIS A 46 -1.53 -6.49 1.19
C HIS A 46 -0.28 -5.67 1.57
N ASP A 47 0.13 -5.72 2.85
CA ASP A 47 1.23 -4.92 3.38
C ASP A 47 2.58 -5.35 2.81
N THR A 48 3.26 -4.41 2.16
CA THR A 48 4.59 -4.61 1.58
C THR A 48 5.71 -4.68 2.61
N ALA A 49 5.49 -4.15 3.80
CA ALA A 49 6.49 -4.04 4.85
C ALA A 49 6.59 -5.26 5.76
N LEU A 50 5.76 -6.28 5.59
CA LEU A 50 5.64 -7.41 6.50
C LEU A 50 5.42 -6.96 7.97
N TYR A 51 4.60 -5.91 8.14
CA TYR A 51 4.31 -5.30 9.44
C TYR A 51 3.97 -6.34 10.51
N ALA A 52 3.13 -7.32 10.15
CA ALA A 52 2.70 -8.38 11.08
C ALA A 52 3.85 -9.18 11.69
N VAL A 53 4.94 -9.42 10.92
CA VAL A 53 6.12 -10.16 11.40
C VAL A 53 6.84 -9.38 12.49
N PHE A 54 7.02 -8.08 12.28
CA PHE A 54 7.79 -7.22 13.18
C PHE A 54 6.96 -6.73 14.37
N TYR A 55 5.65 -6.59 14.21
CA TYR A 55 4.74 -6.11 15.26
C TYR A 55 4.76 -6.96 16.53
N ALA A 56 4.87 -8.29 16.42
CA ALA A 56 4.89 -9.20 17.54
C ALA A 56 6.28 -9.33 18.23
N GLN A 57 7.35 -8.78 17.61
CA GLN A 57 8.72 -8.99 18.10
C GLN A 57 8.96 -8.49 19.54
N PRO A 58 8.46 -7.32 19.98
CA PRO A 58 8.68 -6.87 21.35
C PRO A 58 8.19 -7.88 22.40
N ILE A 59 7.04 -8.52 22.13
CA ILE A 59 6.45 -9.52 23.05
C ILE A 59 7.26 -10.82 23.02
N ILE A 60 7.61 -11.32 21.84
CA ILE A 60 8.37 -12.57 21.66
C ILE A 60 9.75 -12.43 22.31
N LEU A 61 10.44 -11.31 22.07
CA LEU A 61 11.76 -11.06 22.64
C LEU A 61 11.71 -10.81 24.15
N ALA A 62 10.64 -10.22 24.69
CA ALA A 62 10.47 -10.07 26.14
C ALA A 62 10.46 -11.41 26.87
N VAL A 63 10.01 -12.49 26.22
CA VAL A 63 10.05 -13.85 26.76
C VAL A 63 11.39 -14.52 26.52
N LEU A 64 11.95 -14.43 25.32
CA LEU A 64 13.10 -15.25 24.91
C LEU A 64 14.45 -14.64 25.26
N VAL A 65 14.61 -13.32 25.26
CA VAL A 65 15.88 -12.67 25.62
C VAL A 65 16.27 -12.97 27.08
N PRO A 66 15.35 -12.90 28.08
CA PRO A 66 15.67 -13.33 29.44
C PRO A 66 16.17 -14.78 29.57
N VAL A 67 15.69 -15.70 28.71
CA VAL A 67 16.19 -17.09 28.69
C VAL A 67 17.67 -17.16 28.26
N LEU A 68 18.08 -16.32 27.32
CA LEU A 68 19.48 -16.23 26.88
C LEU A 68 20.38 -15.54 27.93
N THR A 69 19.87 -14.45 28.49
CA THR A 69 20.66 -13.60 29.40
C THR A 69 20.72 -14.09 30.83
N MET A 70 19.76 -14.94 31.28
CA MET A 70 19.76 -15.48 32.65
C MET A 70 21.06 -16.23 32.99
N ARG A 71 21.71 -16.86 32.01
CA ARG A 71 22.95 -17.61 32.19
C ARG A 71 24.20 -16.72 32.32
N SER A 72 24.11 -15.46 31.88
CA SER A 72 25.27 -14.58 31.79
C SER A 72 26.04 -14.45 33.14
N TRP A 73 25.32 -14.27 34.23
CA TRP A 73 25.88 -14.10 35.55
C TRP A 73 25.38 -15.14 36.58
N ALA A 74 24.08 -15.46 36.55
CA ALA A 74 23.48 -16.36 37.53
C ALA A 74 24.09 -17.78 37.47
N GLU A 75 24.54 -18.24 36.29
CA GLU A 75 25.27 -19.52 36.15
C GLU A 75 26.65 -19.48 36.77
N GLU A 76 27.38 -18.36 36.60
CA GLU A 76 28.71 -18.17 37.25
C GLU A 76 28.59 -18.10 38.79
N TYR A 77 27.53 -17.46 39.31
CA TYR A 77 27.25 -17.47 40.77
C TYR A 77 26.91 -18.86 41.27
N ARG A 78 26.08 -19.62 40.51
CA ARG A 78 25.67 -20.97 40.88
C ARG A 78 26.81 -21.96 40.88
N SER A 79 27.75 -21.85 39.92
CA SER A 79 28.89 -22.73 39.74
C SER A 79 30.09 -22.32 40.63
N GLY A 80 30.03 -21.18 41.34
CA GLY A 80 31.13 -20.63 42.10
C GLY A 80 32.30 -20.08 41.30
N THR A 81 32.18 -20.08 39.96
CA THR A 81 33.23 -19.59 39.05
C THR A 81 33.38 -18.07 39.07
N ILE A 82 32.42 -17.36 39.60
CA ILE A 82 32.44 -15.90 39.72
C ILE A 82 33.65 -15.40 40.53
N GLU A 83 34.02 -16.06 41.64
CA GLU A 83 35.15 -15.67 42.47
C GLU A 83 36.45 -15.77 41.70
N PHE A 84 36.62 -16.85 40.91
CA PHE A 84 37.77 -17.01 40.02
C PHE A 84 37.81 -15.94 38.93
N LEU A 85 36.66 -15.58 38.34
CA LEU A 85 36.59 -14.53 37.30
C LEU A 85 36.95 -13.15 37.88
N LEU A 86 36.52 -12.84 39.09
CA LEU A 86 36.78 -11.55 39.76
C LEU A 86 38.23 -11.40 40.24
N THR A 87 38.98 -12.51 40.46
CA THR A 87 40.40 -12.48 40.82
C THR A 87 41.34 -12.35 39.62
N GLN A 88 40.85 -12.55 38.41
CA GLN A 88 41.66 -12.38 37.22
C GLN A 88 41.97 -10.89 36.96
N PRO A 89 43.12 -10.54 36.35
CA PRO A 89 43.49 -9.17 36.04
C PRO A 89 42.71 -8.66 34.79
N ILE A 90 41.38 -8.69 34.87
CA ILE A 90 40.45 -8.29 33.80
C ILE A 90 39.53 -7.21 34.36
N SER A 91 39.34 -6.13 33.61
CA SER A 91 38.41 -5.07 34.06
C SER A 91 36.94 -5.54 33.98
N PHE A 92 36.12 -5.11 34.93
CA PHE A 92 34.68 -5.43 34.95
C PHE A 92 33.97 -4.99 33.70
N THR A 93 34.40 -3.86 33.10
CA THR A 93 33.89 -3.37 31.81
C THR A 93 34.12 -4.37 30.68
N VAL A 94 35.33 -4.91 30.53
CA VAL A 94 35.64 -5.90 29.48
C VAL A 94 34.83 -7.18 29.69
N LEU A 95 34.68 -7.62 30.92
CA LEU A 95 33.92 -8.81 31.25
C LEU A 95 32.44 -8.66 30.97
N THR A 96 31.84 -7.54 31.39
CA THR A 96 30.42 -7.20 31.11
C THR A 96 30.17 -7.07 29.63
N MET A 97 31.04 -6.33 28.92
CA MET A 97 30.87 -6.13 27.47
C MET A 97 31.01 -7.43 26.68
N ALA A 98 31.90 -8.35 27.08
CA ALA A 98 32.03 -9.63 26.39
C ALA A 98 30.76 -10.49 26.52
N LYS A 99 30.16 -10.56 27.73
CA LYS A 99 28.90 -11.28 27.97
C LYS A 99 27.70 -10.61 27.24
N PHE A 100 27.62 -9.29 27.32
CA PHE A 100 26.59 -8.51 26.58
C PHE A 100 26.68 -8.72 25.07
N CYS A 101 27.87 -8.55 24.48
CA CYS A 101 28.06 -8.76 23.03
C CYS A 101 27.76 -10.20 22.62
N ALA A 102 28.08 -11.20 23.47
CA ALA A 102 27.71 -12.59 23.20
C ALA A 102 26.18 -12.76 23.13
N ALA A 103 25.44 -12.19 24.09
CA ALA A 103 23.96 -12.23 24.10
C ALA A 103 23.38 -11.54 22.89
N VAL A 104 23.88 -10.35 22.54
CA VAL A 104 23.43 -9.61 21.32
C VAL A 104 23.70 -10.42 20.05
N LEU A 105 24.87 -11.03 19.90
CA LEU A 105 25.20 -11.84 18.73
C LEU A 105 24.29 -13.09 18.61
N PHE A 106 23.91 -13.72 19.71
CA PHE A 106 22.93 -14.80 19.69
C PHE A 106 21.55 -14.33 19.24
N CYS A 107 21.08 -13.19 19.77
CA CYS A 107 19.80 -12.59 19.36
C CYS A 107 19.83 -12.16 17.89
N LEU A 108 20.94 -11.58 17.42
CA LEU A 108 21.10 -11.22 16.00
C LEU A 108 21.04 -12.45 15.09
N LEU A 109 21.75 -13.52 15.45
CA LEU A 109 21.70 -14.75 14.67
C LEU A 109 20.29 -15.33 14.60
N MET A 110 19.56 -15.26 15.72
CA MET A 110 18.18 -15.67 15.82
C MET A 110 17.25 -14.86 14.90
N THR A 111 17.38 -13.53 14.91
CA THR A 111 16.56 -12.62 14.10
C THR A 111 16.94 -12.64 12.61
N LEU A 112 18.22 -12.82 12.26
CA LEU A 112 18.65 -13.04 10.89
C LEU A 112 18.07 -14.32 10.29
N GLY A 113 17.68 -15.30 11.12
CA GLY A 113 16.95 -16.48 10.70
C GLY A 113 15.58 -16.19 10.08
N LEU A 114 15.02 -14.99 10.24
CA LEU A 114 13.78 -14.56 9.55
C LEU A 114 14.02 -14.16 8.09
N LEU A 115 15.25 -13.84 7.68
CA LEU A 115 15.54 -13.38 6.33
C LEU A 115 15.06 -14.33 5.22
N PRO A 116 15.24 -15.65 5.31
CA PRO A 116 14.72 -16.56 4.29
C PRO A 116 13.21 -16.51 4.15
N PHE A 117 12.48 -16.33 5.26
CA PHE A 117 11.03 -16.14 5.23
C PHE A 117 10.66 -14.84 4.53
N ILE A 118 11.35 -13.73 4.85
CA ILE A 118 11.11 -12.42 4.23
C ILE A 118 11.45 -12.43 2.74
N CYS A 119 12.59 -13.04 2.35
CA CYS A 119 12.98 -13.19 0.95
C CYS A 119 11.98 -14.05 0.16
N TYR A 120 11.48 -15.12 0.78
CA TYR A 120 10.43 -15.95 0.17
C TYR A 120 9.14 -15.14 -0.02
N SER A 121 8.75 -14.37 1.00
CA SER A 121 7.58 -13.47 0.92
C SER A 121 7.74 -12.41 -0.17
N GLY A 122 8.97 -11.87 -0.35
CA GLY A 122 9.31 -10.92 -1.41
C GLY A 122 9.13 -11.45 -2.82
N GLY A 123 9.17 -12.76 -3.03
CA GLY A 123 8.83 -13.38 -4.31
C GLY A 123 7.33 -13.34 -4.63
N TRP A 124 6.49 -13.20 -3.60
CA TRP A 124 5.03 -13.11 -3.73
C TRP A 124 4.50 -11.69 -3.62
N LEU A 125 5.17 -10.85 -2.81
CA LEU A 125 4.82 -9.47 -2.50
C LEU A 125 5.91 -8.53 -3.04
N GLN A 126 5.51 -7.35 -3.46
CA GLN A 126 6.48 -6.29 -3.77
C GLN A 126 6.84 -5.57 -2.48
N LEU A 127 7.92 -6.00 -1.85
CA LEU A 127 8.34 -5.46 -0.56
C LEU A 127 8.99 -4.09 -0.69
N ASP A 128 8.64 -3.18 0.21
CA ASP A 128 9.44 -2.00 0.51
C ASP A 128 10.65 -2.41 1.36
N TRP A 129 11.80 -2.65 0.70
CA TRP A 129 13.03 -3.06 1.35
C TRP A 129 13.58 -2.00 2.31
N GLN A 130 13.27 -0.73 2.10
CA GLN A 130 13.68 0.35 2.99
C GLN A 130 12.91 0.28 4.31
N ASN A 131 11.62 0.00 4.24
CA ASN A 131 10.79 -0.22 5.41
C ASN A 131 11.21 -1.50 6.16
N VAL A 132 11.51 -2.59 5.46
CA VAL A 132 12.05 -3.82 6.06
C VAL A 132 13.39 -3.53 6.77
N ALA A 133 14.29 -2.78 6.15
CA ALA A 133 15.57 -2.40 6.75
C ALA A 133 15.38 -1.53 8.01
N SER A 134 14.45 -0.56 7.99
CA SER A 134 14.08 0.24 9.15
C SER A 134 13.55 -0.63 10.29
N SER A 135 12.65 -1.58 10.00
CA SER A 135 12.10 -2.52 10.98
C SER A 135 13.20 -3.37 11.63
N TYR A 136 14.17 -3.86 10.85
CA TYR A 136 15.36 -4.55 11.41
C TYR A 136 16.23 -3.62 12.24
N GLY A 137 16.37 -2.34 11.87
CA GLY A 137 17.05 -1.33 12.69
C GLY A 137 16.41 -1.17 14.06
N GLY A 138 15.09 -1.04 14.11
CA GLY A 138 14.32 -0.99 15.36
C GLY A 138 14.47 -2.27 16.18
N LEU A 139 14.42 -3.43 15.53
CA LEU A 139 14.61 -4.72 16.17
C LEU A 139 16.01 -4.87 16.79
N LEU A 140 17.06 -4.41 16.10
CA LEU A 140 18.42 -4.38 16.64
C LEU A 140 18.51 -3.52 17.90
N LEU A 141 17.95 -2.32 17.88
CA LEU A 141 17.95 -1.42 19.03
C LEU A 141 17.19 -2.00 20.23
N LEU A 142 16.06 -2.65 19.97
CA LEU A 142 15.28 -3.35 20.98
C LEU A 142 16.08 -4.51 21.61
N ILE A 143 16.80 -5.29 20.80
CA ILE A 143 17.69 -6.36 21.28
C ILE A 143 18.79 -5.79 22.16
N LEU A 144 19.42 -4.68 21.79
CA LEU A 144 20.44 -4.03 22.62
C LEU A 144 19.88 -3.68 24.00
N PHE A 145 18.72 -3.06 24.05
CA PHE A 145 18.07 -2.72 25.33
C PHE A 145 17.72 -3.96 26.16
N TYR A 146 17.04 -4.95 25.57
CA TYR A 146 16.60 -6.15 26.30
C TYR A 146 17.80 -7.00 26.78
N CYS A 147 18.84 -7.13 25.98
CA CYS A 147 20.07 -7.82 26.39
C CYS A 147 20.80 -7.09 27.55
N ALA A 148 20.88 -5.76 27.50
CA ALA A 148 21.50 -4.98 28.56
C ALA A 148 20.72 -5.10 29.86
N ALA A 149 19.40 -4.97 29.84
CA ALA A 149 18.51 -5.13 30.99
C ALA A 149 18.56 -6.56 31.54
N GLY A 150 18.49 -7.57 30.66
CA GLY A 150 18.56 -8.99 31.08
C GLY A 150 19.90 -9.36 31.70
N CYS A 151 21.04 -8.89 31.16
CA CYS A 151 22.35 -9.07 31.76
C CYS A 151 22.45 -8.39 33.14
N PHE A 152 21.90 -7.18 33.28
CA PHE A 152 21.87 -6.49 34.58
C PHE A 152 21.07 -7.26 35.61
N ILE A 153 19.86 -7.72 35.28
CA ILE A 153 19.00 -8.49 36.20
C ILE A 153 19.65 -9.82 36.57
N SER A 154 20.31 -10.48 35.62
CA SER A 154 21.08 -11.69 35.86
C SER A 154 22.21 -11.45 36.86
N SER A 155 22.85 -10.26 36.86
CA SER A 155 23.92 -9.92 37.81
C SER A 155 23.45 -9.74 39.26
N LEU A 156 22.15 -9.47 39.46
CA LEU A 156 21.54 -9.30 40.78
C LEU A 156 21.09 -10.64 41.41
N SER A 157 21.03 -11.71 40.62
CA SER A 157 20.42 -12.98 41.03
C SER A 157 21.45 -14.12 41.10
N ARG A 158 21.35 -14.95 42.15
CA ARG A 158 22.11 -16.19 42.26
C ARG A 158 21.40 -17.43 41.71
N SER A 159 20.13 -17.31 41.40
CA SER A 159 19.29 -18.37 40.84
C SER A 159 18.95 -18.10 39.40
N LEU A 160 19.13 -19.10 38.53
CA LEU A 160 18.73 -19.01 37.11
C LEU A 160 17.25 -18.68 36.93
N ILE A 161 16.40 -19.31 37.78
CA ILE A 161 14.93 -19.11 37.69
C ILE A 161 14.57 -17.68 38.09
N LEU A 162 15.16 -17.14 39.17
CA LEU A 162 14.92 -15.77 39.59
C LEU A 162 15.48 -14.76 38.59
N ALA A 163 16.61 -15.04 37.96
CA ALA A 163 17.17 -14.21 36.89
C ALA A 163 16.23 -14.17 35.64
N TYR A 164 15.69 -15.32 35.26
CA TYR A 164 14.71 -15.41 34.16
C TYR A 164 13.42 -14.67 34.51
N LEU A 165 12.78 -14.99 35.61
CA LEU A 165 11.53 -14.36 36.04
C LEU A 165 11.67 -12.84 36.19
N GLY A 166 12.75 -12.40 36.84
CA GLY A 166 13.05 -10.98 37.01
C GLY A 166 13.25 -10.29 35.67
N GLY A 167 13.99 -10.88 34.73
CA GLY A 167 14.19 -10.39 33.39
C GLY A 167 12.87 -10.32 32.58
N PHE A 168 12.08 -11.37 32.62
CA PHE A 168 10.79 -11.44 31.97
C PHE A 168 9.80 -10.40 32.51
N PHE A 169 9.60 -10.35 33.82
CA PHE A 169 8.70 -9.38 34.44
C PHE A 169 9.15 -7.94 34.18
N PHE A 170 10.45 -7.68 34.19
CA PHE A 170 10.97 -6.36 33.88
C PHE A 170 10.70 -5.94 32.45
N THR A 171 11.03 -6.77 31.45
CA THR A 171 10.81 -6.47 30.05
C THR A 171 9.32 -6.39 29.71
N ALA A 172 8.49 -7.29 30.26
CA ALA A 172 7.06 -7.28 30.10
C ALA A 172 6.40 -6.04 30.74
N LEU A 173 6.82 -5.67 31.96
CA LEU A 173 6.36 -4.45 32.63
C LEU A 173 6.73 -3.20 31.82
N TRP A 174 7.98 -3.12 31.33
CA TRP A 174 8.43 -2.00 30.51
C TRP A 174 7.63 -1.86 29.22
N LEU A 175 7.24 -2.98 28.62
CA LEU A 175 6.40 -3.01 27.41
C LEU A 175 4.97 -2.49 27.69
N VAL A 176 4.39 -2.84 28.85
CA VAL A 176 2.99 -2.52 29.19
C VAL A 176 2.85 -1.12 29.79
N LEU A 177 3.90 -0.57 30.39
CA LEU A 177 3.85 0.75 31.01
C LEU A 177 3.53 1.84 29.95
N PRO A 178 2.41 2.57 30.07
CA PRO A 178 1.99 3.54 29.06
C PRO A 178 2.98 4.71 28.88
N TYR A 179 3.69 5.07 29.95
CA TYR A 179 4.69 6.15 29.93
C TYR A 179 6.09 5.69 29.48
N SER A 180 6.30 4.40 29.25
CA SER A 180 7.59 3.92 28.74
C SER A 180 7.90 4.39 27.32
N GLY A 181 6.87 4.59 26.52
CA GLY A 181 6.98 4.97 25.12
C GLY A 181 7.59 3.89 24.21
N LEU A 182 8.04 2.75 24.77
CA LEU A 182 8.79 1.74 24.05
C LEU A 182 8.06 1.25 22.80
N TYR A 183 6.79 0.91 22.95
CA TYR A 183 5.98 0.39 21.83
C TYR A 183 5.74 1.45 20.76
N SER A 184 5.45 2.68 21.19
CA SER A 184 5.25 3.82 20.27
C SER A 184 6.53 4.14 19.49
N ILE A 185 7.68 4.17 20.18
CA ILE A 185 8.99 4.45 19.57
C ILE A 185 9.40 3.30 18.64
N TYR A 186 9.20 2.05 19.05
CA TYR A 186 9.47 0.89 18.20
C TYR A 186 8.58 0.91 16.94
N ASN A 187 7.32 1.30 17.09
CA ASN A 187 6.38 1.40 15.98
C ASN A 187 6.81 2.44 14.92
N ASN A 188 7.58 3.48 15.30
CA ASN A 188 8.14 4.42 14.32
C ASN A 188 9.08 3.71 13.31
N PHE A 189 9.85 2.73 13.77
CA PHE A 189 10.71 1.94 12.87
C PHE A 189 9.89 1.03 11.94
N LEU A 190 8.75 0.51 12.41
CA LEU A 190 7.86 -0.32 11.58
C LEU A 190 7.19 0.47 10.45
N PHE A 191 7.00 1.77 10.64
CA PHE A 191 6.48 2.69 9.62
C PHE A 191 7.60 3.40 8.86
N ALA A 192 8.87 3.05 9.07
CA ALA A 192 10.03 3.72 8.47
C ALA A 192 10.06 5.25 8.70
N GLU A 193 9.44 5.73 9.79
CA GLU A 193 9.42 7.11 10.22
C GLU A 193 10.31 7.30 11.47
N VAL A 194 11.62 7.44 11.29
CA VAL A 194 12.61 7.33 12.35
C VAL A 194 13.19 8.69 12.72
N GLY A 195 13.11 9.02 14.01
CA GLY A 195 13.77 10.19 14.60
C GLY A 195 15.12 9.83 15.26
N ILE A 196 16.00 10.83 15.37
CA ILE A 196 17.23 10.69 16.15
C ILE A 196 16.89 10.40 17.61
N SER A 197 15.82 11.03 18.16
CA SER A 197 15.30 10.74 19.51
C SER A 197 14.93 9.28 19.71
N ASP A 198 14.38 8.61 18.69
CA ASP A 198 13.99 7.21 18.77
C ASP A 198 15.21 6.28 18.93
N ILE A 199 16.29 6.60 18.21
CA ILE A 199 17.57 5.86 18.32
C ILE A 199 18.22 6.10 19.68
N LEU A 200 18.26 7.37 20.12
CA LEU A 200 18.85 7.76 21.41
C LEU A 200 18.12 7.11 22.59
N TYR A 201 16.82 6.90 22.49
CA TYR A 201 16.02 6.25 23.51
C TYR A 201 16.55 4.85 23.81
N PHE A 202 16.71 3.99 22.83
CA PHE A 202 17.22 2.62 23.03
C PHE A 202 18.68 2.59 23.46
N ILE A 203 19.53 3.43 22.87
CA ILE A 203 20.95 3.48 23.19
C ILE A 203 21.17 3.98 24.63
N SER A 204 20.47 5.02 25.05
CA SER A 204 20.58 5.56 26.41
C SER A 204 20.17 4.54 27.47
N LEU A 205 19.05 3.84 27.24
CA LEU A 205 18.59 2.78 28.16
C LEU A 205 19.59 1.62 28.21
N ALA A 206 20.07 1.15 27.05
CA ALA A 206 21.08 0.08 27.02
C ALA A 206 22.37 0.48 27.76
N ALA A 207 22.85 1.71 27.57
CA ALA A 207 24.02 2.25 28.24
C ALA A 207 23.83 2.32 29.76
N VAL A 208 22.67 2.77 30.24
CA VAL A 208 22.35 2.83 31.67
C VAL A 208 22.35 1.43 32.29
N PHE A 209 21.71 0.44 31.67
CA PHE A 209 21.69 -0.92 32.20
C PHE A 209 23.07 -1.59 32.18
N LEU A 210 23.88 -1.33 31.14
CA LEU A 210 25.28 -1.79 31.12
C LEU A 210 26.12 -1.14 32.23
N PHE A 211 25.96 0.17 32.46
CA PHE A 211 26.63 0.87 33.53
C PHE A 211 26.23 0.31 34.89
N LEU A 212 24.94 0.10 35.13
CA LEU A 212 24.42 -0.51 36.34
C LEU A 212 24.95 -1.95 36.55
N ASN A 213 25.08 -2.72 35.47
CA ASN A 213 25.63 -4.06 35.51
C ASN A 213 27.10 -4.05 35.95
N ILE A 214 27.91 -3.12 35.43
CA ILE A 214 29.33 -2.96 35.82
C ILE A 214 29.45 -2.66 37.33
N ILE A 215 28.57 -1.81 37.87
CA ILE A 215 28.60 -1.42 39.29
C ILE A 215 28.02 -2.50 40.21
N ALA A 216 27.09 -3.32 39.70
CA ALA A 216 26.49 -4.40 40.49
C ALA A 216 27.50 -5.53 40.83
N LEU A 217 28.45 -5.80 39.94
CA LEU A 217 29.41 -6.93 40.12
C LEU A 217 30.24 -6.86 41.39
N PRO A 218 30.88 -5.76 41.78
CA PRO A 218 31.68 -5.69 43.00
C PRO A 218 30.84 -5.73 44.29
N LEU A 219 29.52 -5.51 44.24
CA LEU A 219 28.65 -5.55 45.44
C LEU A 219 28.45 -6.96 46.01
N HIS A 220 28.70 -7.99 45.22
CA HIS A 220 28.57 -9.39 45.65
C HIS A 220 29.84 -9.93 46.34
N SER A 221 30.96 -9.21 46.33
CA SER A 221 32.13 -9.56 47.13
C SER A 221 31.89 -9.15 48.59
N ASN A 222 31.91 -10.12 49.46
CA ASN A 222 31.55 -10.12 50.88
C ASN A 222 32.06 -8.94 51.71
N ALA A 223 31.47 -7.78 51.77
CA ALA A 223 31.88 -6.89 52.88
C ALA A 223 30.93 -5.77 53.31
N GLN A 224 29.84 -5.39 52.62
CA GLN A 224 29.19 -4.16 53.13
C GLN A 224 27.69 -4.06 52.83
N LYS A 225 26.84 -4.29 53.85
CA LYS A 225 25.40 -3.98 53.83
C LYS A 225 25.10 -2.50 53.57
N HIS A 226 25.99 -1.58 53.84
CA HIS A 226 25.84 -0.15 53.58
C HIS A 226 25.96 0.26 52.09
N LYS A 227 26.48 -0.62 51.23
CA LYS A 227 26.60 -0.32 49.80
C LYS A 227 25.33 -0.60 49.02
N THR A 228 24.40 -1.43 49.52
CA THR A 228 23.13 -1.72 48.84
C THR A 228 22.21 -0.49 48.74
N ALA A 229 22.10 0.33 49.80
CA ALA A 229 21.32 1.53 49.79
C ALA A 229 21.88 2.59 48.82
N LYS A 230 23.23 2.72 48.77
CA LYS A 230 23.87 3.61 47.80
C LYS A 230 23.67 3.12 46.37
N PHE A 231 23.66 1.83 46.13
CA PHE A 231 23.42 1.24 44.83
C PHE A 231 21.97 1.46 44.35
N SER A 232 20.98 1.20 45.26
CA SER A 232 19.57 1.48 44.91
C SER A 232 19.33 2.98 44.60
N LEU A 233 19.94 3.88 45.38
CA LEU A 233 19.85 5.31 45.07
C LEU A 233 20.47 5.64 43.73
N LEU A 234 21.65 5.11 43.41
CA LEU A 234 22.33 5.30 42.13
C LEU A 234 21.51 4.74 40.98
N THR A 235 20.86 3.58 41.15
CA THR A 235 19.98 2.99 40.16
C THR A 235 18.78 3.90 39.84
N ILE A 236 18.13 4.43 40.90
CA ILE A 236 17.01 5.38 40.74
C ILE A 236 17.49 6.63 40.01
N LEU A 237 18.64 7.20 40.41
CA LEU A 237 19.21 8.40 39.84
C LEU A 237 19.60 8.21 38.36
N ALA A 238 20.14 7.05 37.98
CA ALA A 238 20.49 6.70 36.61
C ALA A 238 19.26 6.53 35.74
N LEU A 239 18.17 5.91 36.24
CA LEU A 239 16.92 5.76 35.53
C LEU A 239 16.19 7.11 35.36
N CYS A 240 16.16 7.93 36.42
CA CYS A 240 15.61 9.30 36.31
C CYS A 240 16.43 10.14 35.35
N GLY A 241 17.75 10.06 35.36
CA GLY A 241 18.63 10.75 34.41
C GLY A 241 18.39 10.32 32.97
N ALA A 242 18.21 9.02 32.72
CA ALA A 242 17.84 8.51 31.40
C ALA A 242 16.46 9.01 30.95
N GLY A 243 15.47 9.03 31.85
CA GLY A 243 14.15 9.58 31.58
C GLY A 243 14.21 11.05 31.20
N PHE A 244 14.95 11.87 31.97
CA PHE A 244 15.15 13.30 31.67
C PHE A 244 15.90 13.49 30.35
N PHE A 245 16.95 12.72 30.09
CA PHE A 245 17.70 12.78 28.84
C PHE A 245 16.80 12.47 27.65
N ASN A 246 16.00 11.43 27.73
CA ASN A 246 15.09 11.04 26.64
C ASN A 246 13.98 12.07 26.44
N PHE A 247 13.44 12.67 27.51
CA PHE A 247 12.50 13.76 27.42
C PHE A 247 13.14 15.00 26.74
N ALA A 248 14.36 15.37 27.13
CA ALA A 248 15.06 16.45 26.48
C ALA A 248 15.38 16.15 25.00
N ALA A 249 15.82 14.91 24.69
CA ALA A 249 16.11 14.50 23.33
C ALA A 249 14.85 14.54 22.44
N SER A 250 13.68 14.12 22.95
CA SER A 250 12.42 14.18 22.19
C SER A 250 11.99 15.61 21.83
N ASN A 251 12.29 16.57 22.72
CA ASN A 251 11.99 17.98 22.45
C ASN A 251 13.03 18.66 21.54
N LEU A 252 14.29 18.25 21.62
CA LEU A 252 15.36 18.81 20.81
C LEU A 252 15.37 18.27 19.36
N PHE A 253 15.00 17.00 19.18
CA PHE A 253 15.03 16.28 17.91
C PHE A 253 13.62 15.86 17.49
N GLU A 254 12.74 16.83 17.25
CA GLU A 254 11.37 16.57 16.82
C GLU A 254 11.24 16.03 15.39
N SER A 255 12.24 16.29 14.55
CA SER A 255 12.19 15.88 13.14
C SER A 255 12.44 14.38 13.00
N LYS A 256 11.56 13.72 12.24
CA LYS A 256 11.71 12.30 11.88
C LYS A 256 12.00 12.20 10.39
N ALA A 257 12.96 11.36 10.02
CA ALA A 257 13.25 11.02 8.64
C ALA A 257 12.20 10.06 8.11
N ASP A 258 11.76 10.28 6.90
CA ASP A 258 10.92 9.36 6.14
C ASP A 258 11.84 8.44 5.34
N LEU A 259 11.88 7.16 5.74
CA LEU A 259 12.71 6.14 5.11
C LEU A 259 11.90 5.22 4.20
N THR A 260 10.64 5.57 3.85
CA THR A 260 9.85 4.81 2.89
C THR A 260 10.37 5.02 1.46
N ALA A 261 10.27 3.99 0.60
CA ALA A 261 10.75 4.08 -0.78
C ALA A 261 10.02 5.17 -1.59
N SER A 262 8.75 5.42 -1.29
CA SER A 262 7.92 6.43 -1.94
C SER A 262 7.93 7.81 -1.25
N SER A 263 8.65 7.96 -0.13
CA SER A 263 8.56 9.16 0.74
C SER A 263 7.13 9.49 1.13
N PHE A 264 6.35 8.47 1.48
CA PHE A 264 4.90 8.51 1.69
C PHE A 264 4.46 9.56 2.72
N TYR A 265 5.25 9.78 3.78
CA TYR A 265 4.91 10.73 4.84
C TYR A 265 5.37 12.16 4.56
N THR A 266 6.18 12.38 3.51
CA THR A 266 6.73 13.70 3.20
C THR A 266 5.82 14.40 2.20
N PRO A 267 5.13 15.50 2.59
CA PRO A 267 4.29 16.25 1.65
C PRO A 267 5.10 16.72 0.45
N LYS A 268 4.53 16.58 -0.74
CA LYS A 268 5.17 16.97 -1.99
C LYS A 268 5.27 18.48 -2.13
N THR A 269 6.13 18.94 -3.04
CA THR A 269 6.36 20.37 -3.27
C THR A 269 5.07 21.11 -3.62
N GLN A 270 4.17 20.50 -4.40
CA GLN A 270 2.85 21.10 -4.74
C GLN A 270 1.98 21.24 -3.50
N THR A 271 1.88 20.20 -2.67
CA THR A 271 1.17 20.23 -1.39
C THR A 271 1.72 21.31 -0.47
N VAL A 272 3.06 21.40 -0.34
CA VAL A 272 3.70 22.44 0.46
C VAL A 272 3.38 23.84 -0.06
N ASN A 273 3.38 24.03 -1.38
CA ASN A 273 3.01 25.29 -2.03
C ASN A 273 1.52 25.62 -1.77
N LEU A 274 0.63 24.63 -1.89
CA LEU A 274 -0.78 24.77 -1.54
C LEU A 274 -0.93 25.25 -0.08
N LEU A 275 -0.29 24.55 0.85
CA LEU A 275 -0.38 24.83 2.28
C LEU A 275 0.20 26.19 2.69
N ASN A 276 1.30 26.62 2.04
CA ASN A 276 1.90 27.94 2.29
C ASN A 276 1.04 29.11 1.78
N ASN A 277 0.17 28.85 0.79
CA ASN A 277 -0.72 29.85 0.18
C ASN A 277 -2.12 29.86 0.78
N LEU A 278 -2.38 29.04 1.80
CA LEU A 278 -3.68 29.03 2.47
C LEU A 278 -3.95 30.37 3.17
N GLU A 279 -5.06 31.00 2.80
CA GLU A 279 -5.54 32.24 3.44
C GLU A 279 -6.50 31.97 4.60
N LYS A 280 -7.11 30.78 4.64
CA LYS A 280 -8.15 30.39 5.58
C LYS A 280 -7.76 29.13 6.34
N GLN A 281 -8.18 29.06 7.61
CA GLN A 281 -7.98 27.85 8.40
C GLN A 281 -8.86 26.72 7.90
N VAL A 282 -8.28 25.53 7.87
CA VAL A 282 -8.93 24.28 7.44
C VAL A 282 -8.88 23.26 8.57
N ILE A 283 -9.99 22.59 8.79
CA ILE A 283 -10.10 21.48 9.74
C ILE A 283 -10.34 20.19 8.96
N ILE A 284 -9.50 19.22 9.19
CA ILE A 284 -9.62 17.86 8.61
C ILE A 284 -10.05 16.92 9.73
N ASP A 285 -11.29 16.49 9.70
CA ASP A 285 -11.84 15.53 10.65
C ASP A 285 -11.88 14.15 9.98
N VAL A 286 -11.04 13.26 10.45
CA VAL A 286 -10.99 11.86 9.99
C VAL A 286 -11.88 11.02 10.88
N TYR A 287 -12.77 10.26 10.25
CA TYR A 287 -13.70 9.35 10.92
C TYR A 287 -13.48 7.92 10.45
N ALA A 288 -13.46 7.01 11.39
CA ALA A 288 -13.34 5.59 11.10
C ALA A 288 -14.20 4.76 12.06
N ALA A 289 -14.88 3.76 11.54
CA ALA A 289 -15.63 2.80 12.35
C ALA A 289 -14.65 1.99 13.20
N LYS A 290 -14.82 2.02 14.53
CA LYS A 290 -13.88 1.43 15.48
C LYS A 290 -13.71 -0.07 15.28
N ASP A 291 -14.81 -0.79 15.17
CA ASP A 291 -14.80 -2.25 15.01
C ASP A 291 -14.19 -2.66 13.68
N TYR A 292 -14.46 -1.92 12.61
CA TYR A 292 -13.88 -2.15 11.28
C TYR A 292 -12.36 -2.04 11.29
N ILE A 293 -11.85 -0.95 11.87
CA ILE A 293 -10.39 -0.74 11.95
C ILE A 293 -9.72 -1.79 12.83
N GLN A 294 -10.34 -2.18 13.95
CA GLN A 294 -9.76 -3.17 14.87
C GLN A 294 -9.79 -4.59 14.31
N SER A 295 -10.80 -4.94 13.53
CA SER A 295 -10.96 -6.28 12.94
C SER A 295 -10.19 -6.46 11.63
N ASN A 296 -9.81 -5.36 10.96
CA ASN A 296 -9.11 -5.39 9.67
C ASN A 296 -7.67 -4.85 9.80
N PRO A 297 -6.65 -5.71 9.86
CA PRO A 297 -5.26 -5.30 10.05
C PRO A 297 -4.71 -4.37 8.95
N ASP A 298 -5.14 -4.55 7.68
CA ASP A 298 -4.70 -3.71 6.56
C ASP A 298 -5.20 -2.28 6.73
N TYR A 299 -6.48 -2.11 7.06
CA TYR A 299 -7.05 -0.79 7.31
C TYR A 299 -6.54 -0.17 8.61
N PHE A 300 -6.25 -0.97 9.63
CA PHE A 300 -5.58 -0.49 10.84
C PHE A 300 -4.20 0.11 10.52
N HIS A 301 -3.41 -0.60 9.70
CA HIS A 301 -2.11 -0.13 9.26
C HIS A 301 -2.22 1.14 8.39
N TYR A 302 -3.13 1.14 7.42
CA TYR A 302 -3.37 2.29 6.55
C TYR A 302 -3.85 3.52 7.31
N MET A 303 -4.76 3.35 8.27
CA MET A 303 -5.19 4.45 9.15
C MET A 303 -4.02 5.08 9.91
N GLN A 304 -3.09 4.27 10.43
CA GLN A 304 -1.88 4.77 11.08
C GLN A 304 -0.97 5.54 10.12
N GLN A 305 -0.89 5.10 8.89
CA GLN A 305 -0.13 5.82 7.84
C GLN A 305 -0.78 7.17 7.52
N VAL A 306 -2.09 7.21 7.30
CA VAL A 306 -2.84 8.46 7.06
C VAL A 306 -2.68 9.42 8.25
N GLN A 307 -2.77 8.92 9.49
CA GLN A 307 -2.56 9.72 10.69
C GLN A 307 -1.16 10.36 10.73
N ARG A 308 -0.11 9.60 10.43
CA ARG A 308 1.29 10.10 10.40
C ARG A 308 1.48 11.13 9.29
N PHE A 309 0.94 10.86 8.11
CA PHE A 309 0.94 11.81 6.99
C PHE A 309 0.25 13.13 7.36
N LEU A 310 -0.97 13.07 7.90
CA LEU A 310 -1.74 14.24 8.29
C LEU A 310 -1.07 15.06 9.41
N GLN A 311 -0.35 14.43 10.33
CA GLN A 311 0.46 15.14 11.33
C GLN A 311 1.56 15.98 10.68
N ARG A 312 2.24 15.47 9.66
CA ARG A 312 3.25 16.23 8.89
C ARG A 312 2.61 17.29 8.00
N TYR A 313 1.48 16.98 7.40
CA TYR A 313 0.67 17.89 6.62
C TYR A 313 0.26 19.12 7.45
N SER A 314 -0.25 18.90 8.66
CA SER A 314 -0.58 19.97 9.61
C SER A 314 0.64 20.79 10.03
N LYS A 315 1.79 20.15 10.28
CA LYS A 315 3.06 20.86 10.58
C LYS A 315 3.53 21.71 9.40
N ALA A 316 3.43 21.18 8.17
CA ALA A 316 3.79 21.94 6.96
C ALA A 316 2.89 23.15 6.74
N ALA A 317 1.62 23.06 7.13
CA ALA A 317 0.64 24.15 7.06
C ALA A 317 0.82 25.25 8.14
N LYS A 318 1.82 25.15 9.03
CA LYS A 318 2.18 26.17 10.03
C LYS A 318 0.99 26.66 10.88
N GLY A 319 0.08 25.78 11.23
CA GLY A 319 -1.11 26.06 12.05
C GLY A 319 -2.36 26.44 11.26
N MET A 320 -2.30 26.53 9.93
CA MET A 320 -3.47 26.75 9.08
C MET A 320 -4.34 25.51 8.93
N VAL A 321 -3.81 24.30 9.18
CA VAL A 321 -4.55 23.04 9.12
C VAL A 321 -4.56 22.36 10.47
N THR A 322 -5.77 22.08 10.98
CA THR A 322 -5.99 21.31 12.20
C THR A 322 -6.54 19.93 11.82
N VAL A 323 -5.99 18.87 12.40
CA VAL A 323 -6.38 17.49 12.12
C VAL A 323 -6.96 16.85 13.37
N ASN A 324 -8.16 16.32 13.28
CA ASN A 324 -8.81 15.55 14.33
C ASN A 324 -9.08 14.13 13.81
N ILE A 325 -8.84 13.12 14.65
CA ILE A 325 -9.07 11.73 14.31
C ILE A 325 -10.02 11.13 15.34
N THR A 326 -11.14 10.59 14.88
CA THR A 326 -12.19 10.09 15.76
C THR A 326 -12.56 8.66 15.36
N TYR A 327 -12.39 7.73 16.31
CA TYR A 327 -12.94 6.39 16.20
C TYR A 327 -14.39 6.43 16.67
N VAL A 328 -15.29 6.09 15.76
CA VAL A 328 -16.73 6.18 16.03
C VAL A 328 -17.27 4.80 16.45
N GLU A 329 -18.03 4.79 17.54
CA GLU A 329 -18.68 3.57 18.02
C GLU A 329 -19.89 3.24 17.12
N PRO A 330 -20.13 1.97 16.81
CA PRO A 330 -21.27 1.54 16.02
C PRO A 330 -22.62 2.00 16.65
N PHE A 331 -23.58 2.35 15.81
CA PHE A 331 -24.92 2.79 16.20
C PHE A 331 -24.98 4.02 17.11
N SER A 332 -23.93 4.86 17.08
CA SER A 332 -23.89 6.12 17.83
C SER A 332 -24.56 7.26 17.05
N GLU A 333 -25.04 8.29 17.75
CA GLU A 333 -25.58 9.51 17.12
C GLU A 333 -24.52 10.22 16.25
N LEU A 334 -23.23 10.09 16.61
CA LEU A 334 -22.14 10.64 15.82
C LEU A 334 -21.99 9.88 14.49
N GLU A 335 -22.17 8.56 14.48
CA GLU A 335 -22.16 7.75 13.27
C GLU A 335 -23.21 8.24 12.27
N GLU A 336 -24.45 8.41 12.71
CA GLU A 336 -25.52 8.89 11.83
C GLU A 336 -25.19 10.26 11.24
N LYS A 337 -24.74 11.20 12.06
CA LYS A 337 -24.36 12.56 11.61
C LYS A 337 -23.22 12.56 10.59
N VAL A 338 -22.26 11.67 10.74
CA VAL A 338 -21.10 11.58 9.85
C VAL A 338 -21.50 10.95 8.53
N LEU A 339 -22.34 9.94 8.55
CA LEU A 339 -22.83 9.28 7.34
C LEU A 339 -23.82 10.15 6.56
N GLU A 340 -24.69 10.92 7.24
CA GLU A 340 -25.56 11.93 6.60
C GLU A 340 -24.76 12.98 5.82
N LYS A 341 -23.52 13.29 6.24
CA LYS A 341 -22.62 14.20 5.52
C LYS A 341 -22.01 13.60 4.26
N GLY A 342 -22.25 12.32 3.99
CA GLY A 342 -21.87 11.66 2.75
C GLY A 342 -20.62 10.80 2.81
N LEU A 343 -20.16 10.35 4.01
CA LEU A 343 -19.19 9.26 4.08
C LEU A 343 -19.82 7.98 3.54
N TYR A 344 -19.04 7.25 2.74
CA TYR A 344 -19.46 5.95 2.24
C TYR A 344 -19.24 4.87 3.30
N PHE A 345 -20.17 3.93 3.40
CA PHE A 345 -20.07 2.80 4.30
C PHE A 345 -20.57 1.50 3.63
N GLU A 346 -20.02 0.40 4.08
CA GLU A 346 -20.49 -0.95 3.74
C GLU A 346 -21.10 -1.58 5.00
N THR A 347 -22.21 -2.29 4.84
CA THR A 347 -22.82 -3.00 5.97
C THR A 347 -22.23 -4.41 6.03
N ASN A 348 -21.58 -4.75 7.13
CA ASN A 348 -21.01 -6.08 7.31
C ASN A 348 -22.06 -7.13 7.70
N ALA A 349 -21.66 -8.40 7.75
CA ALA A 349 -22.56 -9.51 8.09
C ALA A 349 -23.18 -9.42 9.50
N ALA A 350 -22.59 -8.63 10.40
CA ALA A 350 -23.10 -8.36 11.74
C ALA A 350 -24.09 -7.18 11.79
N GLY A 351 -24.32 -6.49 10.64
CA GLY A 351 -25.20 -5.32 10.55
C GLY A 351 -24.54 -4.00 10.98
N SER A 352 -23.26 -4.01 11.35
CA SER A 352 -22.49 -2.78 11.61
C SER A 352 -21.97 -2.18 10.31
N ARG A 353 -21.69 -0.89 10.33
CA ARG A 353 -21.28 -0.10 9.17
C ARG A 353 -19.76 0.06 9.19
N ASP A 354 -19.13 -0.34 8.09
CA ASP A 354 -17.69 -0.28 7.90
C ASP A 354 -17.35 0.95 7.05
N TYR A 355 -16.60 1.92 7.61
CA TYR A 355 -16.20 3.14 6.90
C TYR A 355 -14.88 3.70 7.44
N PHE A 356 -14.16 4.40 6.57
CA PHE A 356 -12.96 5.15 6.88
C PHE A 356 -12.82 6.30 5.87
N GLY A 357 -13.04 7.54 6.29
CA GLY A 357 -13.01 8.71 5.43
C GLY A 357 -12.73 9.99 6.20
N ALA A 358 -12.87 11.15 5.54
CA ALA A 358 -12.65 12.44 6.18
C ALA A 358 -13.63 13.50 5.72
N ILE A 359 -13.91 14.48 6.59
CA ILE A 359 -14.65 15.68 6.29
C ILE A 359 -13.69 16.86 6.46
N VAL A 360 -13.47 17.59 5.39
CA VAL A 360 -12.63 18.79 5.35
C VAL A 360 -13.52 20.02 5.42
N ARG A 361 -13.24 20.90 6.37
CA ARG A 361 -14.03 22.12 6.60
C ARG A 361 -13.15 23.35 6.56
N SER A 362 -13.63 24.39 5.89
CA SER A 362 -13.03 25.73 5.95
C SER A 362 -13.75 26.60 6.99
N GLN A 363 -13.08 27.64 7.45
CA GLN A 363 -13.63 28.63 8.36
C GLN A 363 -14.91 29.30 7.84
N ASP A 364 -15.12 29.35 6.52
CA ASP A 364 -16.31 29.89 5.85
C ASP A 364 -17.54 28.97 5.93
N GLY A 365 -17.42 27.78 6.52
CA GLY A 365 -18.49 26.80 6.58
C GLY A 365 -18.62 25.92 5.34
N ARG A 366 -17.71 26.03 4.35
CA ARG A 366 -17.64 25.10 3.21
C ARG A 366 -17.12 23.74 3.69
N GLU A 367 -17.74 22.67 3.19
CA GLU A 367 -17.37 21.31 3.52
C GLU A 367 -17.05 20.52 2.24
N ALA A 368 -16.04 19.69 2.29
CA ALA A 368 -15.73 18.67 1.28
C ALA A 368 -15.53 17.32 1.96
N VAL A 369 -16.00 16.26 1.33
CA VAL A 369 -15.97 14.93 1.91
C VAL A 369 -15.05 14.03 1.10
N ILE A 370 -14.06 13.43 1.77
CA ILE A 370 -13.32 12.29 1.27
C ILE A 370 -14.14 11.06 1.68
N LYS A 371 -14.93 10.53 0.76
CA LYS A 371 -15.97 9.55 1.06
C LYS A 371 -15.40 8.27 1.66
N GLN A 372 -14.24 7.82 1.18
CA GLN A 372 -13.56 6.64 1.70
C GLN A 372 -12.05 6.68 1.38
N PHE A 373 -11.21 6.33 2.36
CA PHE A 373 -9.80 6.02 2.17
C PHE A 373 -9.66 4.55 1.77
N LEU A 374 -9.51 4.30 0.48
CA LEU A 374 -9.35 2.96 -0.09
C LEU A 374 -7.88 2.52 -0.07
N LEU A 375 -7.62 1.27 0.29
CA LEU A 375 -6.26 0.69 0.25
C LEU A 375 -5.65 0.75 -1.16
N GLN A 376 -6.48 0.54 -2.19
CA GLN A 376 -6.07 0.62 -3.58
C GLN A 376 -5.63 2.04 -3.99
N ARG A 377 -6.19 3.06 -3.34
CA ARG A 377 -5.88 4.47 -3.56
C ARG A 377 -4.85 5.05 -2.59
N GLN A 378 -4.25 4.22 -1.74
CA GLN A 378 -3.24 4.66 -0.77
C GLN A 378 -2.15 5.58 -1.37
N PRO A 379 -1.58 5.33 -2.56
CA PRO A 379 -0.59 6.23 -3.17
C PRO A 379 -1.15 7.61 -3.57
N LEU A 380 -2.47 7.73 -3.69
CA LEU A 380 -3.18 8.96 -4.05
C LEU A 380 -3.79 9.69 -2.84
N ALA A 381 -3.60 9.18 -1.62
CA ALA A 381 -4.20 9.76 -0.42
C ALA A 381 -3.82 11.25 -0.24
N GLU A 382 -2.57 11.63 -0.53
CA GLU A 382 -2.13 13.03 -0.52
C GLU A 382 -2.93 13.89 -1.51
N LYS A 383 -3.08 13.40 -2.75
CA LYS A 383 -3.86 14.08 -3.78
C LYS A 383 -5.34 14.24 -3.38
N ASP A 384 -5.95 13.17 -2.85
CA ASP A 384 -7.34 13.19 -2.42
C ASP A 384 -7.56 14.25 -1.29
N ILE A 385 -6.59 14.37 -0.37
CA ILE A 385 -6.60 15.39 0.68
C ILE A 385 -6.42 16.79 0.11
N ASP A 386 -5.45 17.00 -0.78
CA ASP A 386 -5.18 18.29 -1.40
C ASP A 386 -6.39 18.81 -2.20
N ILE A 387 -7.05 17.92 -2.96
CA ILE A 387 -8.29 18.25 -3.69
C ILE A 387 -9.41 18.64 -2.72
N ALA A 388 -9.58 17.91 -1.62
CA ALA A 388 -10.59 18.25 -0.63
C ALA A 388 -10.30 19.61 0.03
N VAL A 389 -9.04 19.92 0.30
CA VAL A 389 -8.62 21.25 0.81
C VAL A 389 -8.88 22.34 -0.23
N LEU A 390 -8.54 22.13 -1.52
CA LEU A 390 -8.83 23.07 -2.60
C LEU A 390 -10.33 23.31 -2.77
N LYS A 391 -11.17 22.27 -2.67
CA LYS A 391 -12.64 22.40 -2.77
C LYS A 391 -13.21 23.35 -1.72
N VAL A 392 -12.64 23.39 -0.52
CA VAL A 392 -13.14 24.26 0.55
C VAL A 392 -12.46 25.63 0.60
N THR A 393 -11.24 25.75 0.10
CA THR A 393 -10.48 27.02 0.15
C THR A 393 -10.61 27.80 -1.16
N GLU A 394 -10.32 27.18 -2.27
CA GLU A 394 -10.21 27.80 -3.60
C GLU A 394 -10.84 26.93 -4.70
N PRO A 395 -12.18 26.73 -4.69
CA PRO A 395 -12.85 25.86 -5.66
C PRO A 395 -12.64 26.32 -7.13
N GLU A 396 -12.27 27.60 -7.32
CA GLU A 396 -12.02 28.16 -8.64
C GLU A 396 -10.72 27.66 -9.29
N ARG A 397 -9.83 27.08 -8.51
CA ARG A 397 -8.58 26.44 -9.01
C ARG A 397 -8.79 25.02 -9.56
N LEU A 398 -9.92 24.40 -9.27
CA LEU A 398 -10.24 23.09 -9.86
C LEU A 398 -10.40 23.23 -11.37
N LYS A 399 -9.76 22.32 -12.10
CA LYS A 399 -9.87 22.29 -13.56
C LYS A 399 -11.27 21.91 -14.01
N ASN A 400 -11.74 22.57 -15.04
CA ASN A 400 -13.05 22.34 -15.63
C ASN A 400 -12.91 21.44 -16.87
N ILE A 401 -13.55 20.29 -16.82
CA ILE A 401 -13.53 19.27 -17.88
C ILE A 401 -14.89 19.20 -18.56
N GLY A 402 -14.94 19.52 -19.84
CA GLY A 402 -16.10 19.29 -20.65
C GLY A 402 -16.08 17.90 -21.26
N VAL A 403 -17.11 17.11 -21.06
CA VAL A 403 -17.23 15.75 -21.60
C VAL A 403 -18.33 15.73 -22.65
N TYR A 404 -18.01 15.25 -23.86
CA TYR A 404 -18.95 14.98 -24.94
C TYR A 404 -19.08 13.47 -25.13
N VAL A 405 -20.31 12.96 -25.08
CA VAL A 405 -20.65 11.57 -25.41
C VAL A 405 -21.75 11.61 -26.46
N ASP A 406 -21.55 10.93 -27.59
CA ASP A 406 -22.47 11.02 -28.75
C ASP A 406 -23.86 10.45 -28.45
N ASN A 407 -23.96 9.38 -27.67
CA ASN A 407 -25.24 8.76 -27.33
C ASN A 407 -25.35 8.55 -25.80
N MET A 408 -26.38 9.15 -25.20
CA MET A 408 -26.68 9.03 -23.77
C MET A 408 -26.95 7.58 -23.33
N GLN A 409 -27.34 6.68 -24.22
CA GLN A 409 -27.54 5.26 -23.91
C GLN A 409 -26.24 4.52 -23.62
N ASN A 410 -25.10 5.04 -24.07
CA ASN A 410 -23.78 4.47 -23.79
C ASN A 410 -23.19 4.92 -22.44
N LEU A 411 -23.90 5.77 -21.68
CA LEU A 411 -23.45 6.26 -20.38
C LEU A 411 -23.46 5.20 -19.29
N GLU A 412 -24.26 4.13 -19.40
CA GLU A 412 -24.32 3.09 -18.36
C GLU A 412 -22.98 2.37 -18.18
N GLY A 413 -22.19 2.19 -19.24
CA GLY A 413 -20.85 1.59 -19.18
C GLY A 413 -19.72 2.57 -18.82
N LEU A 414 -19.99 3.87 -18.77
CA LEU A 414 -19.01 4.94 -18.52
C LEU A 414 -19.21 5.61 -17.15
N GLN A 415 -20.21 5.19 -16.40
CA GLN A 415 -20.63 5.89 -15.18
C GLN A 415 -19.51 5.96 -14.14
N GLU A 416 -18.80 4.86 -13.93
CA GLU A 416 -17.72 4.78 -12.95
C GLU A 416 -16.52 5.67 -13.29
N ILE A 417 -16.14 5.75 -14.56
CA ILE A 417 -15.03 6.61 -14.97
C ILE A 417 -15.39 8.09 -14.86
N LEU A 418 -16.61 8.48 -15.22
CA LEU A 418 -17.10 9.85 -15.09
C LEU A 418 -17.16 10.27 -13.62
N LEU A 419 -17.68 9.42 -12.73
CA LEU A 419 -17.69 9.64 -11.29
C LEU A 419 -16.26 9.76 -10.72
N SER A 420 -15.31 9.00 -11.26
CA SER A 420 -13.91 9.12 -10.86
C SER A 420 -13.30 10.47 -11.21
N TRP A 421 -13.71 11.06 -12.34
CA TRP A 421 -13.27 12.40 -12.75
C TRP A 421 -13.99 13.50 -11.97
N GLU A 422 -15.30 13.36 -11.68
CA GLU A 422 -16.07 14.30 -10.85
C GLU A 422 -15.52 14.43 -9.42
N ASN A 423 -14.86 13.39 -8.92
CA ASN A 423 -14.20 13.48 -7.62
C ASN A 423 -13.04 14.48 -7.59
N ASP A 424 -12.31 14.61 -8.71
CA ASP A 424 -11.07 15.40 -8.77
C ASP A 424 -11.26 16.73 -9.54
N TYR A 425 -12.28 16.84 -10.39
CA TYR A 425 -12.48 17.94 -11.36
C TYR A 425 -13.93 18.42 -11.37
N ASN A 426 -14.13 19.63 -11.91
CA ASN A 426 -15.47 20.10 -12.24
C ASN A 426 -15.85 19.55 -13.63
N VAL A 427 -16.62 18.47 -13.66
CA VAL A 427 -17.05 17.83 -14.91
C VAL A 427 -18.41 18.38 -15.34
N PHE A 428 -18.56 18.72 -16.62
CA PHE A 428 -19.82 19.15 -17.19
C PHE A 428 -20.01 18.55 -18.59
N ASN A 429 -21.28 18.38 -18.99
CA ASN A 429 -21.60 17.85 -20.30
C ASN A 429 -21.49 18.92 -21.40
N VAL A 430 -20.83 18.56 -22.49
CA VAL A 430 -20.73 19.41 -23.71
C VAL A 430 -21.92 19.16 -24.60
N SER A 431 -22.67 20.21 -24.88
CA SER A 431 -23.81 20.12 -25.81
C SER A 431 -23.35 20.12 -27.29
N PRO A 432 -23.98 19.32 -28.16
CA PRO A 432 -23.71 19.37 -29.58
C PRO A 432 -23.93 20.75 -30.21
N SER A 433 -24.76 21.60 -29.61
CA SER A 433 -25.07 22.96 -30.12
C SER A 433 -24.05 24.02 -29.62
N MET A 434 -23.04 23.65 -28.86
CA MET A 434 -21.99 24.58 -28.44
C MET A 434 -21.15 25.04 -29.63
N TYR A 435 -20.99 26.35 -29.78
CA TYR A 435 -20.18 27.00 -30.83
C TYR A 435 -18.94 27.73 -30.28
N ASP A 436 -18.82 27.88 -28.95
CA ASP A 436 -17.63 28.40 -28.28
C ASP A 436 -17.50 27.81 -26.90
N PHE A 437 -16.28 27.61 -26.44
CA PHE A 437 -15.96 27.21 -25.07
C PHE A 437 -15.54 28.45 -24.28
N SER A 438 -16.06 28.55 -23.04
CA SER A 438 -15.68 29.62 -22.14
C SER A 438 -14.19 29.55 -21.82
N SER A 439 -13.59 30.70 -21.44
CA SER A 439 -12.19 30.75 -21.01
C SER A 439 -11.91 29.95 -19.71
N LYS A 440 -12.97 29.45 -19.06
CA LYS A 440 -12.86 28.65 -17.84
C LYS A 440 -12.74 27.15 -18.13
N VAL A 441 -12.90 26.70 -19.39
CA VAL A 441 -12.74 25.30 -19.76
C VAL A 441 -11.27 25.00 -19.94
N ASP A 442 -10.75 23.99 -19.25
CA ASP A 442 -9.35 23.59 -19.30
C ASP A 442 -9.13 22.42 -20.25
N ILE A 443 -10.03 21.44 -20.22
CA ILE A 443 -9.91 20.20 -20.99
C ILE A 443 -11.26 19.84 -21.62
N ILE A 444 -11.23 19.35 -22.84
CA ILE A 444 -12.38 18.74 -23.51
C ILE A 444 -12.09 17.26 -23.73
N VAL A 445 -13.02 16.42 -23.32
CA VAL A 445 -12.96 14.97 -23.54
C VAL A 445 -14.07 14.56 -24.49
N LEU A 446 -13.71 13.94 -25.59
CA LEU A 446 -14.64 13.39 -26.57
C LEU A 446 -14.63 11.87 -26.46
N ILE A 447 -15.78 11.28 -26.18
CA ILE A 447 -15.93 9.83 -26.07
C ILE A 447 -16.81 9.35 -27.23
N ASN A 448 -16.24 8.53 -28.10
CA ASN A 448 -16.85 7.94 -29.27
C ASN A 448 -17.61 8.97 -30.16
N PRO A 449 -16.95 10.04 -30.64
CA PRO A 449 -17.61 11.13 -31.34
C PRO A 449 -17.98 10.73 -32.75
N LYS A 450 -19.11 10.04 -32.95
CA LYS A 450 -19.61 9.60 -34.28
C LYS A 450 -20.28 10.73 -35.06
N ALA A 451 -21.05 11.59 -34.37
CA ALA A 451 -21.81 12.67 -35.01
C ALA A 451 -21.55 14.03 -34.36
N ILE A 452 -20.46 14.69 -34.72
CA ILE A 452 -20.15 16.03 -34.21
C ILE A 452 -20.85 17.10 -35.09
N SER A 453 -21.66 17.96 -34.46
CA SER A 453 -22.29 19.07 -35.15
C SER A 453 -21.26 20.05 -35.73
N ALA A 454 -21.64 20.80 -36.77
CA ALA A 454 -20.77 21.83 -37.35
C ALA A 454 -20.39 22.91 -36.31
N ALA A 455 -21.30 23.24 -35.39
CA ALA A 455 -21.04 24.17 -34.29
C ALA A 455 -19.98 23.68 -33.34
N LEU A 456 -20.13 22.44 -32.83
CA LEU A 456 -19.17 21.82 -31.91
C LEU A 456 -17.82 21.61 -32.61
N ARG A 457 -17.80 21.22 -33.88
CA ARG A 457 -16.58 21.07 -34.67
C ARG A 457 -15.79 22.39 -34.74
N TYR A 458 -16.50 23.50 -35.02
CA TYR A 458 -15.87 24.82 -34.99
C TYR A 458 -15.36 25.21 -33.62
N ALA A 459 -16.17 24.98 -32.58
CA ALA A 459 -15.79 25.29 -31.21
C ALA A 459 -14.50 24.53 -30.77
N LEU A 460 -14.39 23.24 -31.12
CA LEU A 460 -13.23 22.41 -30.84
C LEU A 460 -11.96 22.89 -31.54
N ASP A 461 -12.09 23.21 -32.86
CA ASP A 461 -10.97 23.76 -33.63
C ASP A 461 -10.46 25.05 -32.99
N GLN A 462 -11.35 25.98 -32.70
CA GLN A 462 -10.97 27.25 -32.07
C GLN A 462 -10.49 27.13 -30.63
N PHE A 463 -10.98 26.15 -29.90
CA PHE A 463 -10.48 25.84 -28.56
C PHE A 463 -9.02 25.36 -28.63
N LEU A 464 -8.72 24.43 -29.53
CA LEU A 464 -7.34 23.93 -29.74
C LEU A 464 -6.41 25.04 -30.22
N MET A 465 -6.88 25.93 -31.14
CA MET A 465 -6.10 27.08 -31.61
C MET A 465 -5.73 28.10 -30.52
N ARG A 466 -6.47 28.12 -29.40
CA ARG A 466 -6.20 28.96 -28.24
C ARG A 466 -5.28 28.26 -27.21
N GLY A 467 -4.72 27.10 -27.53
CA GLY A 467 -3.90 26.33 -26.64
C GLY A 467 -4.70 25.41 -25.70
N GLY A 468 -5.95 25.11 -26.08
CA GLY A 468 -6.80 24.18 -25.36
C GLY A 468 -6.27 22.74 -25.39
N LYS A 469 -6.74 21.92 -24.49
CA LYS A 469 -6.35 20.52 -24.34
C LYS A 469 -7.54 19.61 -24.64
N VAL A 470 -7.37 18.68 -25.57
CA VAL A 470 -8.44 17.80 -26.06
C VAL A 470 -8.01 16.36 -25.90
N ALA A 471 -8.83 15.53 -25.23
CA ALA A 471 -8.68 14.08 -25.21
C ALA A 471 -9.76 13.45 -26.09
N VAL A 472 -9.39 12.53 -26.94
CA VAL A 472 -10.31 11.84 -27.86
C VAL A 472 -10.16 10.34 -27.70
N PHE A 473 -11.23 9.71 -27.25
CA PHE A 473 -11.38 8.27 -27.25
C PHE A 473 -12.31 7.90 -28.42
N PHE A 474 -11.78 7.16 -29.37
CA PHE A 474 -12.53 6.82 -30.59
C PHE A 474 -12.34 5.37 -30.97
N ASP A 475 -13.37 4.76 -31.56
CA ASP A 475 -13.33 3.38 -32.02
C ASP A 475 -14.27 3.19 -33.21
N PHE A 476 -13.95 2.26 -34.10
CA PHE A 476 -14.85 1.77 -35.14
C PHE A 476 -15.72 0.59 -34.66
N TYR A 477 -15.26 -0.13 -33.62
CA TYR A 477 -15.88 -1.36 -33.15
C TYR A 477 -16.04 -1.30 -31.62
N THR A 478 -17.20 -0.92 -31.12
CA THR A 478 -17.51 -0.97 -29.71
C THR A 478 -18.17 -2.30 -29.34
N ALA A 479 -17.78 -2.90 -28.21
CA ALA A 479 -18.34 -4.16 -27.72
C ALA A 479 -19.85 -4.08 -27.40
N SER A 480 -20.33 -2.88 -27.08
CA SER A 480 -21.73 -2.61 -26.74
C SER A 480 -22.68 -2.53 -27.96
N GLN A 481 -22.14 -2.44 -29.17
CA GLN A 481 -22.95 -2.36 -30.40
C GLN A 481 -22.74 -3.57 -31.30
N SER A 482 -23.79 -4.41 -31.37
CA SER A 482 -23.80 -5.62 -32.22
C SER A 482 -23.91 -5.34 -33.73
N ASP A 483 -24.14 -4.09 -34.14
CA ASP A 483 -24.31 -3.75 -35.54
C ASP A 483 -23.01 -3.18 -36.13
N LEU A 484 -22.45 -3.97 -37.05
CA LEU A 484 -21.35 -3.58 -37.95
C LEU A 484 -21.82 -2.40 -38.84
N THR A 485 -21.71 -1.18 -38.34
CA THR A 485 -21.76 -0.04 -39.23
C THR A 485 -20.44 0.02 -39.98
N ASN A 486 -20.49 -0.12 -41.32
CA ASN A 486 -19.35 0.03 -42.20
C ASN A 486 -18.56 1.28 -41.84
N GLY A 487 -17.24 1.16 -41.67
CA GLY A 487 -16.30 2.13 -41.08
C GLY A 487 -16.20 3.52 -41.77
N GLU A 488 -17.27 4.04 -42.37
CA GLU A 488 -17.26 5.28 -43.14
C GLU A 488 -17.70 6.54 -42.36
N ASP A 489 -18.19 6.43 -41.11
CA ASP A 489 -18.89 7.54 -40.44
C ASP A 489 -18.23 8.15 -39.20
N LEU A 490 -16.91 8.08 -39.02
CA LEU A 490 -16.26 8.92 -38.03
C LEU A 490 -16.12 10.35 -38.53
N GLN A 491 -17.04 11.24 -38.14
CA GLN A 491 -16.97 12.68 -38.48
C GLN A 491 -15.74 13.40 -37.91
N ILE A 492 -14.98 12.74 -37.03
CA ILE A 492 -13.70 13.23 -36.51
C ILE A 492 -12.53 13.00 -37.50
N THR A 493 -12.73 12.26 -38.58
CA THR A 493 -11.68 11.92 -39.54
C THR A 493 -11.00 13.16 -40.12
N ASP A 494 -11.77 14.24 -40.38
CA ASP A 494 -11.21 15.50 -40.83
C ASP A 494 -10.21 16.11 -39.84
N PHE A 495 -10.50 16.03 -38.53
CA PHE A 495 -9.58 16.46 -37.48
C PHE A 495 -8.34 15.58 -37.44
N LEU A 496 -8.52 14.27 -37.43
CA LEU A 496 -7.42 13.31 -37.39
C LEU A 496 -6.47 13.55 -38.58
N THR A 497 -7.02 13.69 -39.77
CA THR A 497 -6.23 13.97 -40.97
C THR A 497 -5.50 15.31 -40.85
N ASN A 498 -6.18 16.37 -40.40
CA ASN A 498 -5.59 17.70 -40.24
C ASN A 498 -4.51 17.73 -39.15
N TRP A 499 -4.63 16.89 -38.11
CA TRP A 499 -3.61 16.72 -37.07
C TRP A 499 -2.43 15.83 -37.49
N GLY A 500 -2.51 15.26 -38.73
CA GLY A 500 -1.46 14.36 -39.27
C GLY A 500 -1.60 12.92 -38.78
N VAL A 501 -2.76 12.54 -38.29
CA VAL A 501 -3.02 11.18 -37.81
C VAL A 501 -3.49 10.32 -38.98
N LYS A 502 -2.78 9.23 -39.23
CA LYS A 502 -3.05 8.28 -40.28
C LYS A 502 -3.59 6.99 -39.65
N LEU A 503 -4.83 6.67 -39.94
CA LEU A 503 -5.44 5.43 -39.44
C LEU A 503 -4.91 4.25 -40.28
N LEU A 504 -4.47 3.21 -39.59
CA LEU A 504 -4.05 1.96 -40.17
C LEU A 504 -5.21 0.96 -40.10
N ASN A 505 -5.31 0.06 -41.07
CA ASN A 505 -6.34 -0.98 -41.02
C ASN A 505 -6.14 -1.82 -39.73
N PRO A 506 -7.22 -2.23 -39.04
CA PRO A 506 -7.11 -3.13 -37.92
C PRO A 506 -6.37 -4.40 -38.37
N ALA A 507 -5.37 -4.79 -37.64
CA ALA A 507 -4.68 -6.05 -37.91
C ALA A 507 -5.72 -7.17 -37.80
N ASP A 508 -5.94 -7.85 -38.89
CA ASP A 508 -6.94 -8.93 -39.06
C ASP A 508 -6.52 -10.24 -38.37
N ASP A 509 -6.04 -10.09 -37.17
CA ASP A 509 -5.56 -11.21 -36.32
C ASP A 509 -6.58 -11.52 -35.24
N GLY A 510 -7.75 -12.01 -35.54
CA GLY A 510 -8.77 -12.62 -34.68
C GLY A 510 -8.43 -13.02 -33.21
N LYS A 511 -7.40 -12.44 -32.59
CA LYS A 511 -6.86 -12.67 -31.26
C LYS A 511 -6.43 -11.37 -30.60
N THR A 512 -7.37 -10.48 -30.35
CA THR A 512 -7.08 -9.16 -29.75
C THR A 512 -7.38 -9.04 -28.27
N ASP A 513 -7.45 -10.13 -27.54
CA ASP A 513 -7.27 -10.13 -26.08
C ASP A 513 -5.76 -10.01 -25.76
N LYS A 514 -5.13 -8.91 -26.21
CA LYS A 514 -3.74 -8.62 -25.85
C LYS A 514 -3.73 -7.74 -24.61
N SER A 515 -3.34 -8.35 -23.50
CA SER A 515 -2.91 -7.61 -22.32
C SER A 515 -1.58 -6.92 -22.63
N PHE A 516 -1.59 -5.60 -22.77
CA PHE A 516 -0.38 -4.82 -22.92
C PHE A 516 0.16 -4.45 -21.53
N GLY A 517 1.42 -4.79 -21.28
CA GLY A 517 2.10 -4.36 -20.08
C GLY A 517 2.65 -2.95 -20.23
N TYR A 518 2.04 -1.98 -19.59
CA TYR A 518 2.62 -0.66 -19.39
C TYR A 518 3.11 -0.57 -17.94
N ASN A 519 4.42 -0.52 -17.73
CA ASN A 519 5.06 -0.39 -16.41
C ASN A 519 4.45 -1.27 -15.29
N THR A 520 4.09 -2.55 -15.58
CA THR A 520 3.42 -3.49 -14.66
C THR A 520 1.89 -3.50 -14.67
N MET A 521 1.22 -2.59 -15.37
CA MET A 521 -0.23 -2.65 -15.55
C MET A 521 -0.62 -3.47 -16.78
N VAL A 522 -1.66 -4.27 -16.62
CA VAL A 522 -2.27 -5.00 -17.74
C VAL A 522 -3.47 -4.18 -18.20
N LEU A 523 -3.38 -3.58 -19.40
CA LEU A 523 -4.50 -2.92 -20.06
C LEU A 523 -5.29 -3.95 -20.89
N LYS A 524 -6.60 -3.88 -20.82
CA LYS A 524 -7.50 -4.67 -21.67
C LYS A 524 -8.02 -3.80 -22.80
N LEU A 525 -7.72 -4.18 -24.01
CA LEU A 525 -8.13 -3.51 -25.24
C LEU A 525 -8.96 -4.47 -26.08
N ASN A 526 -9.96 -3.95 -26.79
CA ASN A 526 -10.83 -4.73 -27.64
C ASN A 526 -10.77 -4.21 -29.08
N LYS A 527 -10.14 -4.92 -29.98
CA LYS A 527 -10.00 -4.58 -31.40
C LYS A 527 -9.53 -3.13 -31.65
N ALA A 528 -8.61 -2.64 -30.80
CA ALA A 528 -8.09 -1.29 -30.89
C ALA A 528 -7.54 -0.99 -32.30
N LEU A 529 -7.87 0.19 -32.82
CA LEU A 529 -7.37 0.65 -34.10
C LEU A 529 -5.93 1.14 -33.98
N LEU A 530 -5.09 0.78 -34.95
CA LEU A 530 -3.74 1.30 -35.01
C LEU A 530 -3.70 2.61 -35.77
N PHE A 531 -2.84 3.53 -35.34
CA PHE A 531 -2.59 4.78 -36.04
C PHE A 531 -1.11 5.17 -36.05
N GLU A 532 -0.74 6.01 -37.00
CA GLU A 532 0.56 6.69 -37.10
C GLU A 532 0.36 8.19 -37.07
N ILE A 533 1.31 8.93 -36.60
CA ILE A 533 1.30 10.39 -36.58
C ILE A 533 2.43 10.91 -37.45
N ASP A 534 2.06 11.62 -38.51
CA ASP A 534 3.00 12.29 -39.44
C ASP A 534 2.75 13.80 -39.41
N ASN A 535 3.17 14.46 -38.34
CA ASN A 535 3.06 15.90 -38.16
C ASN A 535 4.36 16.45 -37.54
N PRO A 536 5.24 17.09 -38.33
CA PRO A 536 6.49 17.61 -37.83
C PRO A 536 6.37 18.82 -36.90
N ALA A 537 5.17 19.41 -36.77
CA ALA A 537 4.91 20.57 -35.90
C ALA A 537 4.50 20.18 -34.47
N VAL A 538 4.38 18.88 -34.15
CA VAL A 538 3.98 18.38 -32.85
C VAL A 538 5.01 17.40 -32.31
N GLU A 539 5.21 17.44 -30.99
CA GLU A 539 5.94 16.41 -30.26
C GLU A 539 4.95 15.28 -29.92
N VAL A 540 5.32 14.05 -30.27
CA VAL A 540 4.48 12.87 -30.01
C VAL A 540 5.02 12.11 -28.81
N LYS A 541 4.20 11.95 -27.79
CA LYS A 541 4.48 11.15 -26.58
C LYS A 541 3.58 9.91 -26.56
N PRO A 542 4.05 8.77 -27.10
CA PRO A 542 3.25 7.55 -27.11
C PRO A 542 3.13 6.98 -25.68
N PHE A 543 1.96 6.50 -25.31
CA PHE A 543 1.75 5.84 -24.02
C PHE A 543 1.10 4.44 -24.14
N ILE A 544 0.46 4.11 -25.26
CA ILE A 544 0.04 2.75 -25.60
C ILE A 544 0.55 2.43 -27.00
N VAL A 545 1.47 1.46 -27.10
CA VAL A 545 2.18 1.13 -28.34
C VAL A 545 2.01 -0.34 -28.66
N ASN A 546 1.74 -0.65 -29.93
CA ASN A 546 1.81 -2.00 -30.50
C ASN A 546 3.01 -2.07 -31.47
N GLU A 547 3.48 -3.29 -31.79
CA GLU A 547 4.57 -3.53 -32.75
C GLU A 547 4.33 -2.87 -34.12
N ASN A 548 3.06 -2.72 -34.52
CA ASN A 548 2.63 -2.23 -35.83
C ASN A 548 2.05 -0.81 -35.83
N GLY A 549 2.03 -0.09 -34.71
CA GLY A 549 1.50 1.27 -34.64
C GLY A 549 1.16 1.75 -33.23
N LEU A 550 0.55 2.93 -33.14
CA LEU A 550 0.13 3.55 -31.89
C LEU A 550 -1.34 3.19 -31.60
N ILE A 551 -1.69 3.03 -30.34
CA ILE A 551 -3.05 2.90 -29.82
C ILE A 551 -3.39 4.12 -28.97
N GLY A 552 -2.40 4.65 -28.22
CA GLY A 552 -2.55 5.83 -27.39
C GLY A 552 -1.32 6.73 -27.48
N ALA A 553 -1.53 8.02 -27.77
CA ALA A 553 -0.47 9.01 -27.83
C ALA A 553 -0.97 10.40 -27.45
N VAL A 554 -0.08 11.21 -26.88
CA VAL A 554 -0.29 12.65 -26.66
C VAL A 554 0.54 13.42 -27.67
N MET A 555 -0.08 14.37 -28.34
CA MET A 555 0.55 15.31 -29.29
C MET A 555 0.56 16.70 -28.66
N GLU A 556 1.74 17.29 -28.54
CA GLU A 556 1.94 18.65 -28.06
C GLU A 556 2.61 19.50 -29.13
N GLY A 557 2.03 20.65 -29.47
CA GLY A 557 2.63 21.53 -30.47
C GLY A 557 1.67 22.43 -31.17
N SER A 558 2.03 22.85 -32.37
CA SER A 558 1.24 23.79 -33.18
C SER A 558 0.31 23.06 -34.16
N PHE A 559 -0.96 23.28 -34.01
CA PHE A 559 -1.98 22.72 -34.89
C PHE A 559 -2.44 23.78 -35.90
N ILE A 560 -2.93 23.34 -37.07
CA ILE A 560 -3.47 24.21 -38.12
C ILE A 560 -4.99 24.13 -38.03
N SER A 561 -5.66 25.30 -38.07
CA SER A 561 -7.12 25.35 -38.08
C SER A 561 -7.73 24.73 -39.35
N LEU A 562 -8.82 24.01 -39.19
CA LEU A 562 -9.64 23.52 -40.27
C LEU A 562 -10.36 24.66 -41.04
N TYR A 563 -10.48 25.83 -40.44
CA TYR A 563 -11.26 26.94 -40.93
C TYR A 563 -10.40 28.12 -41.34
N THR A 564 -10.49 28.50 -42.60
CA THR A 564 -9.89 29.74 -43.14
C THR A 564 -10.81 30.97 -42.99
N LYS A 565 -12.10 30.73 -42.82
CA LYS A 565 -13.14 31.74 -42.62
C LYS A 565 -14.14 31.21 -41.60
N ASN A 566 -14.81 32.12 -40.88
CA ASN A 566 -15.89 31.71 -39.99
C ASN A 566 -17.03 31.06 -40.81
N PRO A 567 -17.37 29.78 -40.56
CA PRO A 567 -18.43 29.08 -41.30
C PRO A 567 -19.83 29.60 -40.98
N PHE A 568 -19.98 30.33 -39.86
CA PHE A 568 -21.28 30.85 -39.38
C PHE A 568 -21.34 32.34 -39.63
N SER A 569 -21.73 32.74 -40.83
CA SER A 569 -21.84 34.15 -41.25
C SER A 569 -23.21 34.77 -40.98
N GLY A 570 -24.11 34.16 -40.25
CA GLY A 570 -25.45 34.63 -39.95
C GLY A 570 -25.56 35.43 -38.63
N SER A 571 -26.51 36.36 -38.59
CA SER A 571 -26.63 37.38 -37.55
C SER A 571 -26.92 36.88 -36.11
N GLU A 572 -27.39 35.69 -35.89
CA GLU A 572 -27.75 35.19 -34.57
C GLU A 572 -26.57 34.50 -33.80
N LEU A 573 -25.61 33.96 -34.53
CA LEU A 573 -24.44 33.30 -33.93
C LEU A 573 -23.23 34.25 -33.79
N ALA A 574 -23.23 35.40 -34.48
CA ALA A 574 -22.10 36.31 -34.53
C ALA A 574 -21.90 37.15 -33.26
N ALA A 575 -22.92 37.31 -32.43
CA ALA A 575 -22.86 38.22 -31.28
C ALA A 575 -22.04 37.71 -30.07
N GLY A 576 -21.69 36.43 -30.02
CA GLY A 576 -20.89 35.82 -28.93
C GLY A 576 -19.62 35.12 -29.40
N MET A 577 -19.35 35.09 -30.71
CA MET A 577 -18.17 34.39 -31.25
C MET A 577 -16.89 35.19 -31.01
N ARG A 578 -15.86 34.49 -30.54
CA ARG A 578 -14.52 35.04 -30.48
C ARG A 578 -13.90 35.17 -31.88
N PRO A 579 -12.88 36.03 -32.05
CA PRO A 579 -12.16 36.13 -33.29
C PRO A 579 -11.63 34.80 -33.79
N LEU A 580 -11.79 34.53 -35.09
CA LEU A 580 -11.25 33.33 -35.71
C LEU A 580 -9.73 33.30 -35.65
N LEU A 581 -9.19 32.20 -35.13
CA LEU A 581 -7.76 31.91 -35.16
C LEU A 581 -7.49 30.88 -36.25
N THR A 582 -6.75 31.28 -37.29
CA THR A 582 -6.37 30.40 -38.41
C THR A 582 -5.00 29.76 -38.23
N ARG A 583 -4.17 30.31 -37.35
CA ARG A 583 -2.88 29.76 -36.97
C ARG A 583 -2.70 29.94 -35.46
N SER A 584 -2.28 28.90 -34.80
CA SER A 584 -1.96 28.98 -33.38
C SER A 584 -0.62 29.69 -33.17
N ALA A 585 -0.63 30.69 -32.30
CA ALA A 585 0.59 31.20 -31.68
C ALA A 585 0.95 30.42 -30.38
N ALA A 586 0.01 29.65 -29.85
CA ALA A 586 0.17 28.84 -28.67
C ALA A 586 0.11 27.35 -29.01
N SER A 587 0.89 26.54 -28.30
CA SER A 587 0.87 25.10 -28.45
C SER A 587 -0.43 24.53 -27.84
N GLY A 588 -1.19 23.76 -28.63
CA GLY A 588 -2.28 22.94 -28.13
C GLY A 588 -1.82 21.55 -27.73
N THR A 589 -2.69 20.80 -27.05
CA THR A 589 -2.43 19.41 -26.67
C THR A 589 -3.60 18.54 -27.10
N VAL A 590 -3.31 17.46 -27.82
CA VAL A 590 -4.31 16.48 -28.22
C VAL A 590 -3.87 15.10 -27.75
N ALA A 591 -4.69 14.45 -26.94
CA ALA A 591 -4.50 13.07 -26.54
C ALA A 591 -5.46 12.17 -27.32
N LEU A 592 -4.95 11.11 -27.91
CA LEU A 592 -5.71 10.16 -28.70
C LEU A 592 -5.63 8.77 -28.08
N VAL A 593 -6.78 8.10 -27.97
CA VAL A 593 -6.88 6.68 -27.63
C VAL A 593 -7.86 6.04 -28.61
N SER A 594 -7.40 5.07 -29.38
CA SER A 594 -8.18 4.42 -30.45
C SER A 594 -8.90 3.15 -29.95
N ASP A 595 -9.44 3.22 -28.74
CA ASP A 595 -10.23 2.17 -28.12
C ASP A 595 -11.17 2.81 -27.08
N VAL A 596 -12.47 2.82 -27.34
CA VAL A 596 -13.48 3.36 -26.42
C VAL A 596 -13.84 2.35 -25.35
N ASP A 597 -13.80 1.05 -25.67
CA ASP A 597 -14.03 -0.04 -24.73
C ASP A 597 -13.03 0.02 -23.55
N PHE A 598 -11.88 0.70 -23.76
CA PHE A 598 -10.90 1.04 -22.73
C PHE A 598 -11.53 1.77 -21.52
N LEU A 599 -12.57 2.56 -21.70
CA LEU A 599 -13.28 3.31 -20.67
C LEU A 599 -14.47 2.54 -20.08
N GLU A 600 -14.98 1.51 -20.77
CA GLU A 600 -16.19 0.80 -20.36
C GLU A 600 -15.95 -0.13 -19.17
N GLU A 601 -16.86 -0.10 -18.20
CA GLU A 601 -16.81 -0.89 -16.96
C GLU A 601 -16.51 -2.39 -17.16
N PRO A 602 -17.13 -3.09 -18.17
CA PRO A 602 -16.86 -4.51 -18.38
C PRO A 602 -15.38 -4.85 -18.61
N PHE A 603 -14.56 -3.89 -19.05
CA PHE A 603 -13.15 -4.11 -19.33
C PHE A 603 -12.24 -3.88 -18.14
N TRP A 604 -12.61 -3.03 -17.19
CA TRP A 604 -11.74 -2.67 -16.07
C TRP A 604 -12.34 -2.89 -14.68
N VAL A 605 -13.66 -2.98 -14.53
CA VAL A 605 -14.32 -3.27 -13.26
C VAL A 605 -14.45 -4.78 -13.05
N ALA A 606 -14.19 -5.28 -11.85
CA ALA A 606 -14.36 -6.69 -11.51
C ALA A 606 -15.84 -7.04 -11.30
N GLU A 607 -16.27 -8.18 -11.85
CA GLU A 607 -17.67 -8.66 -11.79
C GLU A 607 -18.17 -8.94 -10.35
N ASN A 608 -17.24 -9.19 -9.42
CA ASN A 608 -17.53 -9.47 -8.01
C ASN A 608 -17.43 -8.22 -7.13
N SER A 609 -17.53 -7.02 -7.70
CA SER A 609 -17.65 -5.81 -6.90
C SER A 609 -18.98 -5.91 -6.15
N PRO A 610 -18.98 -6.17 -4.82
CA PRO A 610 -20.23 -6.21 -4.08
C PRO A 610 -20.81 -4.81 -4.13
N ASP A 611 -22.08 -4.74 -4.49
CA ASP A 611 -22.86 -3.52 -4.57
C ASP A 611 -22.13 -2.34 -5.21
N ARG A 612 -22.51 -1.99 -6.42
CA ARG A 612 -21.97 -0.91 -7.27
C ARG A 612 -21.60 0.34 -6.48
N ASN A 613 -20.46 0.25 -5.77
CA ASN A 613 -19.90 1.38 -5.07
C ASN A 613 -18.93 2.09 -6.02
N PRO A 614 -19.27 3.27 -6.53
CA PRO A 614 -18.40 4.01 -7.41
C PRO A 614 -17.07 4.42 -6.79
N TYR A 615 -16.90 4.21 -5.49
CA TYR A 615 -15.69 4.54 -4.73
C TYR A 615 -14.82 3.34 -4.40
N SER A 616 -15.35 2.13 -4.47
CA SER A 616 -14.64 0.87 -4.18
C SER A 616 -14.53 -0.06 -5.40
N VAL A 617 -14.46 0.52 -6.59
CA VAL A 617 -14.29 -0.28 -7.81
C VAL A 617 -13.02 -1.10 -7.73
N ILE A 618 -13.20 -2.42 -7.69
CA ILE A 618 -12.07 -3.34 -7.82
C ILE A 618 -11.72 -3.41 -9.30
N GLU A 619 -10.61 -2.78 -9.68
CA GLU A 619 -10.14 -2.83 -11.06
C GLU A 619 -9.57 -4.22 -11.39
N LYS A 620 -10.06 -4.85 -12.44
CA LYS A 620 -9.49 -6.08 -13.00
C LYS A 620 -8.42 -5.83 -14.06
N SER A 621 -8.32 -4.58 -14.53
CA SER A 621 -7.28 -4.09 -15.43
C SER A 621 -6.90 -2.66 -15.07
N GLY A 622 -5.79 -2.15 -15.59
CA GLY A 622 -5.32 -0.79 -15.34
C GLY A 622 -5.99 0.30 -16.16
N ASN A 623 -7.09 0.02 -16.87
CA ASN A 623 -7.69 0.95 -17.82
C ASN A 623 -8.24 2.21 -17.14
N GLY A 624 -9.03 2.06 -16.08
CA GLY A 624 -9.63 3.20 -15.36
C GLY A 624 -8.57 4.16 -14.84
N LEU A 625 -7.49 3.60 -14.28
CA LEU A 625 -6.37 4.39 -13.81
C LEU A 625 -5.59 5.05 -14.94
N ALA A 626 -5.33 4.36 -16.04
CA ALA A 626 -4.63 4.94 -17.18
C ALA A 626 -5.44 6.09 -17.79
N ALA A 627 -6.77 5.95 -17.89
CA ALA A 627 -7.66 7.03 -18.30
C ALA A 627 -7.59 8.24 -17.35
N LYS A 628 -7.62 7.99 -16.03
CA LYS A 628 -7.49 9.04 -15.02
C LYS A 628 -6.13 9.73 -15.08
N SER A 629 -5.06 8.97 -15.24
CA SER A 629 -3.70 9.50 -15.38
C SER A 629 -3.54 10.37 -16.62
N LEU A 630 -4.18 10.01 -17.71
CA LEU A 630 -4.20 10.82 -18.92
C LEU A 630 -4.86 12.19 -18.70
N ILE A 631 -5.98 12.21 -17.98
CA ILE A 631 -6.65 13.46 -17.61
C ILE A 631 -5.80 14.28 -16.64
N ASP A 632 -5.16 13.65 -15.65
CA ASP A 632 -4.24 14.30 -14.71
C ASP A 632 -3.06 14.95 -15.46
N TYR A 633 -2.50 14.25 -16.45
CA TYR A 633 -1.47 14.80 -17.35
C TYR A 633 -1.96 16.05 -18.08
N LEU A 634 -3.12 15.95 -18.72
CA LEU A 634 -3.71 17.09 -19.41
C LEU A 634 -4.05 18.24 -18.47
N ALA A 635 -4.41 17.97 -17.22
CA ALA A 635 -4.65 19.00 -16.21
C ALA A 635 -3.38 19.75 -15.80
N GLY A 636 -2.19 19.22 -16.13
CA GLY A 636 -0.89 19.81 -15.76
C GLY A 636 -0.50 19.54 -14.32
N ASN A 637 -0.98 18.46 -13.75
CA ASN A 637 -0.63 18.00 -12.40
C ASN A 637 0.65 17.17 -12.44
N ALA A 638 1.76 17.77 -12.90
CA ALA A 638 3.02 17.09 -13.25
C ALA A 638 3.62 16.23 -12.12
N ASP A 639 3.45 16.63 -10.85
CA ASP A 639 3.95 15.85 -9.72
C ASP A 639 3.10 14.60 -9.45
N TYR A 640 1.86 14.56 -9.95
CA TYR A 640 0.98 13.41 -9.93
C TYR A 640 1.10 12.53 -11.18
N GLU A 641 1.70 13.04 -12.28
CA GLU A 641 1.94 12.29 -13.51
C GLU A 641 2.85 11.08 -13.30
N GLN A 642 3.87 11.20 -12.45
CA GLN A 642 4.81 10.11 -12.18
C GLN A 642 4.28 9.08 -11.19
N LEU A 643 3.29 9.43 -10.38
CA LEU A 643 2.72 8.58 -9.33
C LEU A 643 1.98 7.35 -9.86
N PRO A 644 1.10 7.49 -10.86
CA PRO A 644 0.31 6.34 -11.31
C PRO A 644 1.14 5.27 -12.00
N LEU A 645 2.21 5.67 -12.70
CA LEU A 645 2.95 4.76 -13.57
C LEU A 645 4.10 4.03 -12.87
N ASN A 646 4.70 4.65 -11.84
CA ASN A 646 5.84 4.07 -11.12
C ASN A 646 5.50 3.50 -9.74
N SER A 647 4.41 3.96 -9.12
CA SER A 647 4.04 3.57 -7.74
C SER A 647 2.76 2.77 -7.63
N MET A 648 1.94 2.72 -8.69
CA MET A 648 0.74 1.92 -8.66
C MET A 648 1.03 0.47 -8.95
N ILE A 649 1.31 -0.19 -7.91
CA ILE A 649 1.03 -1.60 -7.75
C ILE A 649 -0.46 -1.67 -7.39
N LEU A 650 -1.29 -1.33 -8.37
CA LEU A 650 -2.70 -1.64 -8.33
C LEU A 650 -2.84 -3.16 -8.36
N ASN A 651 -3.68 -3.67 -7.48
CA ASN A 651 -3.83 -5.10 -7.25
C ASN A 651 -2.50 -5.78 -6.86
N LYS A 652 -1.99 -5.40 -5.71
CA LYS A 652 -1.22 -6.36 -4.92
C LYS A 652 -2.21 -7.46 -4.53
N ASP A 653 -2.35 -8.43 -5.45
CA ASP A 653 -3.02 -9.66 -5.08
C ASP A 653 -2.45 -10.10 -3.74
N SER A 654 -3.27 -10.26 -2.72
CA SER A 654 -2.84 -10.88 -1.48
C SER A 654 -2.23 -12.25 -1.79
N ILE A 655 -1.42 -12.78 -0.91
CA ILE A 655 -0.84 -14.12 -1.09
C ILE A 655 -1.95 -15.13 -1.35
N SER A 656 -3.10 -14.97 -0.69
CA SER A 656 -4.28 -15.81 -0.91
C SER A 656 -4.85 -15.68 -2.33
N GLN A 657 -4.95 -14.49 -2.88
CA GLN A 657 -5.45 -14.24 -4.23
C GLN A 657 -4.50 -14.80 -5.30
N ARG A 658 -3.18 -14.62 -5.13
CA ARG A 658 -2.18 -15.22 -6.04
C ARG A 658 -2.15 -16.73 -5.96
N LEU A 659 -2.29 -17.32 -4.77
CA LEU A 659 -2.45 -18.75 -4.60
C LEU A 659 -3.70 -19.25 -5.31
N ASN A 660 -4.83 -18.56 -5.17
CA ASN A 660 -6.05 -18.88 -5.90
C ASN A 660 -5.82 -18.83 -7.41
N LYS A 661 -5.27 -17.75 -7.96
CA LYS A 661 -4.99 -17.63 -9.40
C LYS A 661 -4.08 -18.75 -9.90
N ASN A 662 -3.02 -19.10 -9.18
CA ASN A 662 -2.08 -20.16 -9.60
C ASN A 662 -2.67 -21.56 -9.50
N ILE A 663 -3.52 -21.84 -8.51
CA ILE A 663 -4.14 -23.16 -8.30
C ILE A 663 -5.33 -23.35 -9.25
N PHE A 664 -6.11 -22.29 -9.49
CA PHE A 664 -7.39 -22.38 -10.20
C PHE A 664 -7.34 -21.98 -11.66
N SER A 665 -6.20 -21.55 -12.21
CA SER A 665 -6.10 -21.10 -13.60
C SER A 665 -6.66 -22.12 -14.63
N LYS A 666 -6.64 -23.41 -14.31
CA LYS A 666 -7.21 -24.48 -15.17
C LYS A 666 -8.70 -24.71 -14.91
N ASP A 667 -9.10 -24.72 -13.64
CA ASP A 667 -10.49 -25.00 -13.23
C ASP A 667 -11.37 -23.74 -13.36
N GLU A 668 -10.77 -22.54 -13.39
CA GLU A 668 -11.46 -21.25 -13.55
C GLU A 668 -12.15 -21.10 -14.91
N VAL A 669 -11.53 -21.58 -15.98
CA VAL A 669 -12.15 -21.56 -17.31
C VAL A 669 -13.41 -22.43 -17.33
N GLU A 670 -13.34 -23.62 -16.74
CA GLU A 670 -14.50 -24.52 -16.65
C GLU A 670 -15.60 -23.92 -15.75
N TYR A 671 -15.20 -23.31 -14.63
CA TYR A 671 -16.10 -22.63 -13.71
C TYR A 671 -16.87 -21.48 -14.39
N ARG A 672 -16.18 -20.60 -15.12
CA ARG A 672 -16.79 -19.50 -15.89
C ARG A 672 -17.72 -19.99 -16.99
N VAL A 673 -17.32 -21.04 -17.71
CA VAL A 673 -18.18 -21.66 -18.75
C VAL A 673 -19.47 -22.19 -18.14
N LEU A 674 -19.39 -22.83 -16.98
CA LEU A 674 -20.56 -23.34 -16.26
C LEU A 674 -21.44 -22.20 -15.73
N GLN A 675 -20.85 -21.15 -15.16
CA GLN A 675 -21.60 -19.97 -14.72
C GLN A 675 -22.35 -19.29 -15.85
N ASN A 676 -21.69 -19.09 -17.00
CA ASN A 676 -22.31 -18.47 -18.16
C ASN A 676 -23.46 -19.34 -18.73
N LYS A 677 -23.28 -20.66 -18.75
CA LYS A 677 -24.34 -21.59 -19.14
C LYS A 677 -25.54 -21.51 -18.17
N ILE A 678 -25.30 -21.48 -16.88
CA ILE A 678 -26.33 -21.35 -15.86
C ILE A 678 -27.09 -20.02 -16.02
N LYS A 679 -26.37 -18.92 -16.25
CA LYS A 679 -26.93 -17.58 -16.45
C LYS A 679 -27.83 -17.53 -17.68
N GLU A 680 -27.35 -18.11 -18.79
CA GLU A 680 -28.11 -18.19 -20.03
C GLU A 680 -29.33 -19.09 -19.91
N GLN A 681 -29.21 -20.24 -19.24
CA GLN A 681 -30.35 -21.12 -18.97
C GLN A 681 -31.41 -20.47 -18.07
N LYS A 682 -31.00 -19.69 -17.05
CA LYS A 682 -31.91 -18.91 -16.22
C LYS A 682 -32.62 -17.83 -17.03
N ARG A 683 -31.90 -17.18 -17.97
CA ARG A 683 -32.49 -16.16 -18.87
C ARG A 683 -33.57 -16.79 -19.78
N ILE A 684 -33.25 -17.91 -20.41
CA ILE A 684 -34.16 -18.66 -21.31
C ILE A 684 -35.40 -19.14 -20.54
N LEU A 685 -35.23 -19.63 -19.31
CA LEU A 685 -36.37 -20.02 -18.45
C LEU A 685 -37.26 -18.84 -18.08
N PHE A 686 -36.68 -17.65 -17.91
CA PHE A 686 -37.43 -16.44 -17.58
C PHE A 686 -38.14 -15.84 -18.80
N GLU A 687 -37.52 -15.85 -19.96
CA GLU A 687 -38.09 -15.37 -21.24
C GLU A 687 -39.21 -16.29 -21.72
N ASN A 688 -39.05 -17.61 -21.66
CA ASN A 688 -40.07 -18.57 -22.04
C ASN A 688 -41.31 -18.61 -21.12
N SER A 689 -41.25 -17.99 -19.96
CA SER A 689 -42.41 -17.83 -19.07
C SER A 689 -43.41 -16.76 -19.55
N ASN A 690 -43.05 -15.96 -20.57
CA ASN A 690 -43.85 -14.80 -21.02
C ASN A 690 -44.41 -14.91 -22.44
N GLU A 691 -44.21 -16.02 -23.17
CA GLU A 691 -44.73 -16.19 -24.53
C GLU A 691 -45.93 -17.15 -24.64
N ASP A 692 -46.92 -16.80 -25.47
CA ASP A 692 -48.17 -17.54 -25.78
C ASP A 692 -47.91 -18.82 -26.61
N MET A 693 -47.07 -19.74 -26.18
CA MET A 693 -46.85 -21.01 -26.84
C MET A 693 -47.75 -22.12 -26.23
N GLN A 694 -48.10 -23.18 -27.03
CA GLN A 694 -48.95 -24.27 -26.51
C GLN A 694 -48.43 -24.86 -25.22
N ILE A 695 -49.21 -24.80 -24.16
CA ILE A 695 -48.86 -25.08 -22.76
C ILE A 695 -48.10 -26.39 -22.56
N PHE A 696 -48.32 -27.42 -23.37
CA PHE A 696 -47.70 -28.74 -23.24
C PHE A 696 -46.24 -28.78 -23.72
N GLU A 697 -45.89 -27.97 -24.73
CA GLU A 697 -44.56 -27.90 -25.27
C GLU A 697 -43.66 -26.99 -24.43
N GLN A 698 -44.22 -25.93 -23.85
CA GLN A 698 -43.58 -25.08 -22.85
C GLN A 698 -43.27 -25.86 -21.57
N LEU A 699 -44.20 -26.65 -21.04
CA LEU A 699 -43.97 -27.46 -19.82
C LEU A 699 -42.85 -28.52 -20.04
N ARG A 700 -42.75 -29.06 -21.24
CA ARG A 700 -41.69 -30.01 -21.59
C ARG A 700 -40.34 -29.33 -21.68
N GLN A 701 -40.21 -28.16 -22.37
CA GLN A 701 -38.97 -27.41 -22.48
C GLN A 701 -38.52 -26.85 -21.14
N ILE A 702 -39.42 -26.32 -20.32
CA ILE A 702 -39.15 -25.86 -18.95
C ILE A 702 -38.64 -27.04 -18.10
N GLY A 703 -39.22 -28.23 -18.25
CA GLY A 703 -38.79 -29.43 -17.53
C GLY A 703 -37.41 -29.96 -17.92
N GLU A 704 -37.08 -29.93 -19.21
CA GLU A 704 -35.75 -30.30 -19.73
C GLU A 704 -34.69 -29.29 -19.36
N SER A 705 -34.95 -27.98 -19.55
CA SER A 705 -34.05 -26.89 -19.17
C SER A 705 -33.85 -26.82 -17.65
N GLY A 706 -34.88 -27.09 -16.85
CA GLY A 706 -34.77 -27.15 -15.39
C GLY A 706 -33.89 -28.33 -14.89
N ARG A 707 -33.94 -29.49 -15.59
CA ARG A 707 -33.06 -30.63 -15.27
C ARG A 707 -31.61 -30.33 -15.62
N GLU A 708 -31.35 -29.71 -16.78
CA GLU A 708 -30.01 -29.29 -17.19
C GLU A 708 -29.44 -28.23 -16.28
N LEU A 709 -30.25 -27.26 -15.89
CA LEU A 709 -29.87 -26.24 -14.92
C LEU A 709 -29.46 -26.85 -13.59
N SER A 710 -30.28 -27.76 -13.03
CA SER A 710 -29.95 -28.44 -11.78
C SER A 710 -28.66 -29.25 -11.89
N LYS A 711 -28.42 -29.92 -13.05
CA LYS A 711 -27.18 -30.67 -13.30
C LYS A 711 -25.95 -29.74 -13.37
N ASN A 712 -26.06 -28.60 -14.04
CA ASN A 712 -24.99 -27.62 -14.16
C ASN A 712 -24.71 -26.94 -12.82
N GLU A 713 -25.74 -26.63 -12.02
CA GLU A 713 -25.58 -26.10 -10.65
C GLU A 713 -24.87 -27.12 -9.73
N GLN A 714 -25.23 -28.41 -9.84
CA GLN A 714 -24.55 -29.45 -9.08
C GLN A 714 -23.09 -29.64 -9.51
N GLN A 715 -22.80 -29.52 -10.79
CA GLN A 715 -21.41 -29.55 -11.30
C GLN A 715 -20.62 -28.33 -10.78
N LEU A 716 -21.23 -27.15 -10.79
CA LEU A 716 -20.60 -25.93 -10.27
C LEU A 716 -20.29 -26.05 -8.77
N GLN A 717 -21.24 -26.58 -7.97
CA GLN A 717 -21.01 -26.82 -6.55
C GLN A 717 -19.89 -27.83 -6.28
N ASN A 718 -19.82 -28.90 -7.07
CA ASN A 718 -18.75 -29.90 -6.94
C ASN A 718 -17.39 -29.31 -7.31
N LEU A 719 -17.34 -28.45 -8.34
CA LEU A 719 -16.11 -27.77 -8.76
C LEU A 719 -15.66 -26.77 -7.69
N ASP A 720 -16.59 -25.98 -7.14
CA ASP A 720 -16.33 -25.03 -6.04
C ASP A 720 -15.80 -25.75 -4.79
N TYR A 721 -16.40 -26.88 -4.42
CA TYR A 721 -15.92 -27.71 -3.30
C TYR A 721 -14.49 -28.23 -3.56
N LYS A 722 -14.22 -28.75 -4.74
CA LYS A 722 -12.88 -29.22 -5.15
C LYS A 722 -11.86 -28.09 -5.09
N MET A 723 -12.20 -26.91 -5.60
CA MET A 723 -11.37 -25.72 -5.56
C MET A 723 -11.06 -25.32 -4.12
N LYS A 724 -12.05 -25.21 -3.24
CA LYS A 724 -11.86 -24.90 -1.82
C LYS A 724 -10.97 -25.92 -1.10
N GLN A 725 -11.10 -27.21 -1.43
CA GLN A 725 -10.25 -28.25 -0.87
C GLN A 725 -8.80 -28.12 -1.33
N GLN A 726 -8.56 -27.87 -2.62
CA GLN A 726 -7.21 -27.64 -3.15
C GLN A 726 -6.55 -26.42 -2.53
N TYR A 727 -7.30 -25.33 -2.37
CA TYR A 727 -6.84 -24.12 -1.71
C TYR A 727 -6.45 -24.38 -0.25
N SER A 728 -7.32 -24.99 0.53
CA SER A 728 -7.04 -25.29 1.95
C SER A 728 -5.81 -26.19 2.11
N TYR A 729 -5.63 -27.18 1.21
CA TYR A 729 -4.43 -28.02 1.20
C TYR A 729 -3.16 -27.24 0.86
N ALA A 730 -3.20 -26.36 -0.13
CA ALA A 730 -2.06 -25.53 -0.51
C ALA A 730 -1.65 -24.55 0.60
N VAL A 731 -2.64 -23.93 1.26
CA VAL A 731 -2.42 -23.07 2.42
C VAL A 731 -1.81 -23.85 3.58
N ALA A 732 -2.37 -25.00 3.93
CA ALA A 732 -1.83 -25.85 4.98
C ALA A 732 -0.39 -26.30 4.70
N LYS A 733 -0.10 -26.72 3.48
CA LYS A 733 1.25 -27.09 3.03
C LYS A 733 2.23 -25.90 3.14
N MET A 734 1.83 -24.72 2.73
CA MET A 734 2.63 -23.51 2.82
C MET A 734 2.91 -23.13 4.30
N MET A 735 1.90 -23.18 5.17
CA MET A 735 2.04 -22.93 6.60
C MET A 735 3.02 -23.91 7.25
N ILE A 736 2.87 -25.20 7.02
CA ILE A 736 3.76 -26.24 7.56
C ILE A 736 5.20 -26.01 7.07
N MET A 737 5.37 -25.71 5.79
CA MET A 737 6.70 -25.46 5.23
C MET A 737 7.37 -24.24 5.86
N GLN A 738 6.66 -23.15 6.02
CA GLN A 738 7.22 -21.88 6.53
C GLN A 738 7.38 -21.88 8.05
N ILE A 739 6.39 -22.37 8.79
CA ILE A 739 6.40 -22.30 10.27
C ILE A 739 7.28 -23.40 10.88
N ILE A 740 7.38 -24.57 10.25
CA ILE A 740 8.07 -25.73 10.81
C ILE A 740 9.31 -26.12 10.02
N ALA A 741 9.16 -26.41 8.70
CA ALA A 741 10.23 -27.01 7.93
C ALA A 741 11.41 -26.06 7.69
N ILE A 742 11.15 -24.82 7.31
CA ILE A 742 12.21 -23.82 7.10
C ILE A 742 12.95 -23.49 8.40
N PRO A 743 12.30 -23.18 9.54
CA PRO A 743 13.00 -23.02 10.81
C PRO A 743 13.83 -24.24 11.25
N ALA A 744 13.29 -25.45 11.10
CA ALA A 744 14.02 -26.66 11.44
C ALA A 744 15.28 -26.86 10.58
N LEU A 745 15.17 -26.64 9.27
CA LEU A 745 16.30 -26.73 8.33
C LEU A 745 17.37 -25.65 8.65
N LEU A 746 16.95 -24.43 8.91
CA LEU A 746 17.85 -23.33 9.29
C LEU A 746 18.61 -23.64 10.59
N VAL A 747 17.92 -24.13 11.60
CA VAL A 747 18.55 -24.52 12.87
C VAL A 747 19.56 -25.64 12.65
N LEU A 748 19.25 -26.62 11.82
CA LEU A 748 20.15 -27.71 11.47
C LEU A 748 21.39 -27.18 10.74
N LEU A 749 21.22 -26.33 9.74
CA LEU A 749 22.32 -25.69 8.99
C LEU A 749 23.20 -24.84 9.92
N LEU A 750 22.60 -24.03 10.81
CA LEU A 750 23.33 -23.24 11.80
C LEU A 750 24.12 -24.12 12.75
N SER A 751 23.59 -25.27 13.17
CA SER A 751 24.30 -26.19 14.04
C SER A 751 25.55 -26.79 13.37
N VAL A 752 25.45 -27.14 12.09
CA VAL A 752 26.58 -27.65 11.31
C VAL A 752 27.61 -26.56 11.06
N LEU A 753 27.17 -25.37 10.66
CA LEU A 753 28.04 -24.21 10.39
C LEU A 753 28.78 -23.77 11.66
N ALA A 754 28.09 -23.68 12.79
CA ALA A 754 28.69 -23.34 14.07
C ALA A 754 29.77 -24.34 14.49
N LYS A 755 29.53 -25.63 14.33
CA LYS A 755 30.55 -26.68 14.59
C LYS A 755 31.76 -26.52 13.68
N PHE A 756 31.55 -26.29 12.40
CA PHE A 756 32.62 -26.11 11.42
C PHE A 756 33.45 -24.85 11.65
N LEU A 757 32.82 -23.71 11.88
CA LEU A 757 33.50 -22.42 12.16
C LEU A 757 34.29 -22.53 13.46
N MET A 758 33.71 -23.14 14.52
CA MET A 758 34.39 -23.35 15.81
C MET A 758 35.61 -24.26 15.65
N HIS A 759 35.51 -25.33 14.84
CA HIS A 759 36.63 -26.21 14.56
C HIS A 759 37.80 -25.46 13.85
N ARG A 760 37.50 -24.67 12.82
CA ARG A 760 38.48 -23.86 12.09
C ARG A 760 39.11 -22.78 13.00
N LEU A 761 38.34 -22.14 13.85
CA LEU A 761 38.80 -21.10 14.76
C LEU A 761 39.74 -21.68 15.82
N ILE A 762 39.41 -22.85 16.35
CA ILE A 762 40.26 -23.58 17.28
C ILE A 762 41.58 -23.97 16.61
N LYS A 763 41.55 -24.47 15.38
CA LYS A 763 42.74 -24.80 14.61
C LYS A 763 43.65 -23.60 14.40
N ARG A 764 43.10 -22.45 14.01
CA ARG A 764 43.85 -21.19 13.86
C ARG A 764 44.46 -20.66 15.16
N ILE A 765 43.72 -20.80 16.27
CA ILE A 765 44.23 -20.38 17.58
C ILE A 765 45.37 -21.32 18.03
N LYS A 766 45.24 -22.64 17.84
CA LYS A 766 46.32 -23.61 18.13
C LYS A 766 47.57 -23.31 17.30
N GLU A 767 47.42 -23.05 16.00
CA GLU A 767 48.52 -22.72 15.11
C GLU A 767 49.20 -21.38 15.48
N LYS A 768 48.45 -20.39 15.98
CA LYS A 768 48.98 -19.05 16.33
C LYS A 768 49.68 -19.05 17.70
N TYR A 769 49.35 -19.96 18.60
CA TYR A 769 49.92 -19.98 19.95
C TYR A 769 50.76 -21.23 20.29
N ASN A 770 51.08 -22.09 19.29
CA ASN A 770 51.89 -23.30 19.43
C ASN A 770 51.44 -24.21 20.63
N VAL A 771 50.14 -24.36 20.87
CA VAL A 771 49.55 -25.21 21.90
C VAL A 771 48.78 -26.35 21.28
#